data_d1ded76d25262ed8a38dd7460a7dcc6b
#
_entry.id   d1ded76d25262ed8a38dd7460a7dcc6b
#
_cell.length_a   1.000
_cell.length_b   1.000
_cell.length_c   1.000
_cell.angle_alpha   90.00
_cell.angle_beta   90.00
_cell.angle_gamma   90.00
#
_symmetry.space_group_name_H-M   'P 1'
#
loop_
_entity.id
_entity.type
_entity.pdbx_description
1 polymer ?
#
loop_
_entity_poly.entity_id
_entity_poly.type
_entity_poly.pdbx_seq_one_letter_code
_entity_poly.pdbx_strand_id
1 'polypeptide(L)'
;MKDITKWDMFIDEYKKLLYFWLFSMVLYSLFRIFLIIYFYQKIGLNTTITDYINALTIGMKFDTHIISVFLLVPFLANLVLYTQNRATIVKKIRLFFSYSFITISLLLFVITVTYIEEYNNQFNYFIFEILYDDVEAVANTILLQYNPLLTLVFFVILMAITVKIVNKIDNIKMVGKFLYTQNTYLRIVILVTLITAFVFALRGKITGKVAIRKWAYVTQDDFLNKIVMNPTRTLIYAYKDFKKLQNNKTNPYFDKNHKKSIVSDSLLHSAQGRLIETPNHIVLIVMESYDSWPLQEKYKDLHLTDHLRKIAQKGIHFKNFLPSAHSTMNSLASIVTGLPYCGVNISVLKSIGNPEPTSIFEQMEKLGYDSYFFYGGFLSWQNIGNFMKAQGANHIVSAAHAGGKSATGIWGIDDDQLFTLVQKKLQSQKKTFSVIMTTSYHGPFTIDVNAKGYPYKSVKDYPMKYQKLDGGSISSNALGHLWFSDMAIGNFVKTFEKKSPNTLFAFTGDHYGRRYFNNKPNLYELSSVPFILYSQTIEKSHYDETKVGNHLDMFPTIVEMVAPKNFSYKSFGNAMMFKEEKAITFGYKKALSTEAVYKIEKNKGISIWKDNRYSFVNKDMVKLDKPLKKIEDTYQNMMGLSWETTINNNKTLQKN
;
A
#
# COMPACT_ATOMS: atom_id res chain seq x y z
N MET A 1 -53.06 17.08 32.08
CA MET A 1 -51.79 16.55 31.61
C MET A 1 -51.07 15.98 32.82
N LYS A 2 -50.67 14.70 32.84
CA LYS A 2 -49.86 14.19 33.97
C LYS A 2 -48.53 14.96 34.00
N ASP A 3 -48.18 15.46 35.21
CA ASP A 3 -46.87 16.10 35.36
C ASP A 3 -45.76 15.14 34.94
N ILE A 4 -44.95 15.58 33.97
CA ILE A 4 -43.80 14.82 33.44
C ILE A 4 -42.75 14.73 34.55
N THR A 5 -42.54 13.52 35.06
CA THR A 5 -41.54 13.32 36.14
C THR A 5 -40.09 13.36 35.56
N LYS A 6 -39.13 13.61 36.45
CA LYS A 6 -37.68 13.52 36.05
C LYS A 6 -37.34 12.15 35.47
N TRP A 7 -37.94 11.09 35.98
CA TRP A 7 -37.79 9.73 35.46
C TRP A 7 -38.32 9.61 34.02
N ASP A 8 -39.45 10.20 33.71
CA ASP A 8 -40.04 10.16 32.38
C ASP A 8 -39.13 10.86 31.36
N MET A 9 -38.51 11.99 31.74
CA MET A 9 -37.53 12.71 30.93
C MET A 9 -36.25 11.87 30.68
N PHE A 10 -35.75 11.19 31.73
CA PHE A 10 -34.59 10.29 31.61
C PHE A 10 -34.86 9.17 30.62
N ILE A 11 -36.00 8.50 30.74
CA ILE A 11 -36.41 7.38 29.87
C ILE A 11 -36.63 7.85 28.42
N ASP A 12 -37.21 9.05 28.22
CA ASP A 12 -37.45 9.59 26.90
C ASP A 12 -36.11 9.87 26.16
N GLU A 13 -35.14 10.51 26.81
CA GLU A 13 -33.82 10.75 26.26
C GLU A 13 -33.05 9.43 26.04
N TYR A 14 -33.17 8.44 26.95
CA TYR A 14 -32.57 7.12 26.73
C TYR A 14 -33.13 6.41 25.50
N LYS A 15 -34.44 6.46 25.29
CA LYS A 15 -35.07 5.89 24.06
C LYS A 15 -34.54 6.55 22.80
N LYS A 16 -34.37 7.87 22.80
CA LYS A 16 -33.78 8.59 21.65
C LYS A 16 -32.35 8.17 21.39
N LEU A 17 -31.56 7.95 22.45
CA LEU A 17 -30.21 7.37 22.33
C LEU A 17 -30.25 5.96 21.72
N LEU A 18 -31.19 5.11 22.16
CA LEU A 18 -31.35 3.76 21.65
C LEU A 18 -31.77 3.77 20.17
N TYR A 19 -32.74 4.63 19.78
CA TYR A 19 -33.16 4.74 18.37
C TYR A 19 -32.01 5.26 17.49
N PHE A 20 -31.24 6.22 18.00
CA PHE A 20 -30.06 6.68 17.29
C PHE A 20 -28.99 5.59 17.17
N TRP A 21 -28.77 4.79 18.21
CA TRP A 21 -27.88 3.64 18.17
C TRP A 21 -28.33 2.62 17.11
N LEU A 22 -29.63 2.25 17.09
CA LEU A 22 -30.20 1.35 16.09
C LEU A 22 -30.05 1.92 14.66
N PHE A 23 -30.38 3.20 14.48
CA PHE A 23 -30.18 3.86 13.20
C PHE A 23 -28.73 3.81 12.73
N SER A 24 -27.78 4.07 13.61
CA SER A 24 -26.36 4.03 13.31
C SER A 24 -25.88 2.62 12.96
N MET A 25 -26.41 1.59 13.62
CA MET A 25 -26.16 0.18 13.28
C MET A 25 -26.62 -0.17 11.86
N VAL A 26 -27.82 0.28 11.50
CA VAL A 26 -28.35 0.12 10.14
C VAL A 26 -27.47 0.86 9.12
N LEU A 27 -27.08 2.10 9.41
CA LEU A 27 -26.23 2.91 8.54
C LEU A 27 -24.88 2.23 8.25
N TYR A 28 -24.18 1.72 9.27
CA TYR A 28 -22.92 0.99 9.08
C TYR A 28 -23.10 -0.34 8.34
N SER A 29 -24.20 -1.05 8.60
CA SER A 29 -24.53 -2.29 7.89
C SER A 29 -24.81 -2.04 6.41
N LEU A 30 -25.57 -1.00 6.08
CA LEU A 30 -25.84 -0.58 4.70
C LEU A 30 -24.56 -0.16 3.98
N PHE A 31 -23.67 0.57 4.65
CA PHE A 31 -22.37 0.91 4.08
C PHE A 31 -21.52 -0.34 3.78
N ARG A 32 -21.50 -1.32 4.67
CA ARG A 32 -20.77 -2.59 4.44
C ARG A 32 -21.37 -3.38 3.28
N ILE A 33 -22.70 -3.43 3.17
CA ILE A 33 -23.39 -4.04 2.02
C ILE A 33 -23.04 -3.28 0.72
N PHE A 34 -23.04 -1.95 0.77
CA PHE A 34 -22.61 -1.14 -0.36
C PHE A 34 -21.18 -1.49 -0.80
N LEU A 35 -20.22 -1.62 0.11
CA LEU A 35 -18.84 -2.03 -0.21
C LEU A 35 -18.78 -3.42 -0.85
N ILE A 36 -19.59 -4.38 -0.37
CA ILE A 36 -19.68 -5.72 -0.94
C ILE A 36 -20.18 -5.66 -2.40
N ILE A 37 -21.21 -4.88 -2.66
CA ILE A 37 -21.80 -4.74 -4.00
C ILE A 37 -20.86 -3.96 -4.92
N TYR A 38 -20.34 -2.83 -4.47
CA TYR A 38 -19.50 -1.95 -5.28
C TYR A 38 -18.17 -2.61 -5.67
N PHE A 39 -17.58 -3.36 -4.75
CA PHE A 39 -16.32 -4.08 -4.98
C PHE A 39 -16.52 -5.58 -5.18
N TYR A 40 -17.66 -6.03 -5.72
CA TYR A 40 -17.95 -7.47 -5.87
C TYR A 40 -16.88 -8.22 -6.66
N GLN A 41 -16.22 -7.55 -7.61
CA GLN A 41 -15.11 -8.12 -8.41
C GLN A 41 -13.87 -8.45 -7.58
N LYS A 42 -13.71 -7.84 -6.40
CA LYS A 42 -12.60 -8.12 -5.47
C LYS A 42 -12.86 -9.31 -4.55
N ILE A 43 -14.05 -9.88 -4.60
CA ILE A 43 -14.47 -11.03 -3.78
C ILE A 43 -14.11 -12.31 -4.53
N GLY A 44 -13.51 -13.26 -3.82
CA GLY A 44 -13.09 -14.54 -4.39
C GLY A 44 -14.25 -15.40 -4.85
N LEU A 45 -14.05 -16.17 -5.92
CA LEU A 45 -15.08 -17.03 -6.52
C LEU A 45 -15.59 -18.14 -5.59
N ASN A 46 -14.79 -18.51 -4.58
CA ASN A 46 -15.14 -19.58 -3.62
C ASN A 46 -15.80 -19.05 -2.35
N THR A 47 -16.17 -17.76 -2.33
CA THR A 47 -16.82 -17.14 -1.17
C THR A 47 -18.22 -17.66 -1.00
N THR A 48 -18.53 -18.15 0.20
CA THR A 48 -19.83 -18.75 0.55
C THR A 48 -20.78 -17.73 1.19
N ILE A 49 -22.09 -18.03 1.20
CA ILE A 49 -23.08 -17.21 1.90
C ILE A 49 -22.72 -17.06 3.39
N THR A 50 -22.16 -18.11 3.99
CA THR A 50 -21.71 -18.09 5.40
C THR A 50 -20.63 -17.04 5.62
N ASP A 51 -19.72 -16.83 4.65
CA ASP A 51 -18.67 -15.81 4.73
C ASP A 51 -19.27 -14.39 4.78
N TYR A 52 -20.28 -14.10 3.95
CA TYR A 52 -20.99 -12.81 3.99
C TYR A 52 -21.70 -12.61 5.34
N ILE A 53 -22.40 -13.62 5.84
CA ILE A 53 -23.10 -13.55 7.14
C ILE A 53 -22.08 -13.31 8.26
N ASN A 54 -20.95 -14.00 8.26
CA ASN A 54 -19.88 -13.82 9.24
C ASN A 54 -19.28 -12.40 9.18
N ALA A 55 -19.01 -11.88 7.99
CA ALA A 55 -18.49 -10.53 7.83
C ALA A 55 -19.47 -9.47 8.36
N LEU A 56 -20.76 -9.61 8.07
CA LEU A 56 -21.81 -8.71 8.55
C LEU A 56 -21.98 -8.80 10.07
N THR A 57 -22.15 -10.00 10.63
CA THR A 57 -22.43 -10.20 12.06
C THR A 57 -21.25 -9.81 12.96
N ILE A 58 -20.02 -10.14 12.56
CA ILE A 58 -18.85 -9.69 13.31
C ILE A 58 -18.62 -8.19 13.12
N GLY A 59 -18.90 -7.65 11.92
CA GLY A 59 -18.89 -6.21 11.67
C GLY A 59 -19.77 -5.43 12.62
N MET A 60 -21.01 -5.89 12.86
CA MET A 60 -21.94 -5.26 13.82
C MET A 60 -21.37 -5.16 15.24
N LYS A 61 -20.48 -6.07 15.67
CA LYS A 61 -19.83 -5.98 16.99
C LYS A 61 -18.84 -4.82 17.06
N PHE A 62 -18.10 -4.55 15.96
CA PHE A 62 -17.22 -3.37 15.87
C PHE A 62 -18.05 -2.08 15.80
N ASP A 63 -19.18 -2.10 15.08
CA ASP A 63 -20.07 -0.96 14.95
C ASP A 63 -20.69 -0.60 16.30
N THR A 64 -21.27 -1.58 17.02
CA THR A 64 -21.78 -1.41 18.38
C THR A 64 -20.79 -0.73 19.30
N HIS A 65 -19.51 -1.17 19.28
CA HIS A 65 -18.46 -0.57 20.10
C HIS A 65 -18.25 0.92 19.77
N ILE A 66 -18.06 1.27 18.51
CA ILE A 66 -17.77 2.67 18.09
C ILE A 66 -18.98 3.58 18.36
N ILE A 67 -20.18 3.15 18.02
CA ILE A 67 -21.41 3.92 18.28
C ILE A 67 -21.55 4.18 19.78
N SER A 68 -21.35 3.15 20.60
CA SER A 68 -21.48 3.28 22.07
C SER A 68 -20.42 4.18 22.68
N VAL A 69 -19.17 4.19 22.13
CA VAL A 69 -18.12 5.13 22.55
C VAL A 69 -18.56 6.58 22.28
N PHE A 70 -19.13 6.88 21.12
CA PHE A 70 -19.64 8.23 20.82
C PHE A 70 -20.83 8.63 21.71
N LEU A 71 -21.69 7.66 22.03
CA LEU A 71 -22.86 7.88 22.89
C LEU A 71 -22.55 7.86 24.39
N LEU A 72 -21.31 7.59 24.80
CA LEU A 72 -20.94 7.53 26.22
C LEU A 72 -21.19 8.87 26.92
N VAL A 73 -20.77 9.98 26.32
CA VAL A 73 -20.97 11.32 26.92
C VAL A 73 -22.45 11.69 27.02
N PRO A 74 -23.30 11.56 25.96
CA PRO A 74 -24.73 11.75 26.08
C PRO A 74 -25.41 10.84 27.11
N PHE A 75 -25.00 9.58 27.17
CA PHE A 75 -25.54 8.63 28.14
C PHE A 75 -25.22 9.03 29.60
N LEU A 76 -23.96 9.37 29.90
CA LEU A 76 -23.54 9.86 31.20
C LEU A 76 -24.21 11.21 31.56
N ALA A 77 -24.31 12.12 30.59
CA ALA A 77 -25.04 13.39 30.79
C ALA A 77 -26.49 13.14 31.13
N ASN A 78 -27.15 12.16 30.49
CA ASN A 78 -28.52 11.80 30.82
C ASN A 78 -28.62 11.23 32.25
N LEU A 79 -27.68 10.36 32.66
CA LEU A 79 -27.65 9.80 34.02
C LEU A 79 -27.47 10.87 35.13
N VAL A 80 -26.59 11.85 34.91
CA VAL A 80 -26.22 12.84 35.91
C VAL A 80 -27.23 13.99 35.96
N LEU A 81 -27.58 14.54 34.78
CA LEU A 81 -28.35 15.79 34.67
C LEU A 81 -29.86 15.62 34.79
N TYR A 82 -30.38 14.38 34.68
CA TYR A 82 -31.83 14.16 34.84
C TYR A 82 -32.28 14.49 36.27
N THR A 83 -31.45 14.22 37.28
CA THR A 83 -31.74 14.54 38.70
C THR A 83 -31.83 16.04 38.93
N GLN A 84 -31.10 16.85 38.12
CA GLN A 84 -31.00 18.31 38.23
C GLN A 84 -32.08 19.05 37.38
N ASN A 85 -32.98 18.33 36.75
CA ASN A 85 -34.02 18.89 35.85
C ASN A 85 -33.48 19.68 34.66
N ARG A 86 -32.35 19.27 34.08
CA ARG A 86 -31.67 19.96 32.97
C ARG A 86 -31.85 19.23 31.61
N ALA A 87 -33.08 18.81 31.30
CA ALA A 87 -33.43 18.08 30.08
C ALA A 87 -32.97 18.79 28.78
N THR A 88 -33.05 20.11 28.74
CA THR A 88 -32.61 20.90 27.56
C THR A 88 -31.11 20.76 27.32
N ILE A 89 -30.30 20.69 28.36
CA ILE A 89 -28.83 20.51 28.23
C ILE A 89 -28.53 19.09 27.75
N VAL A 90 -29.18 18.08 28.31
CA VAL A 90 -29.05 16.67 27.88
C VAL A 90 -29.39 16.55 26.39
N LYS A 91 -30.51 17.12 25.95
CA LYS A 91 -30.92 17.16 24.54
C LYS A 91 -29.85 17.81 23.67
N LYS A 92 -29.29 18.97 24.03
CA LYS A 92 -28.24 19.64 23.26
C LYS A 92 -26.97 18.79 23.15
N ILE A 93 -26.52 18.16 24.23
CA ILE A 93 -25.40 17.25 24.22
C ILE A 93 -25.66 16.06 23.30
N ARG A 94 -26.81 15.40 23.41
CA ARG A 94 -27.18 14.28 22.54
C ARG A 94 -27.16 14.66 21.07
N LEU A 95 -27.82 15.77 20.69
CA LEU A 95 -27.87 16.23 19.31
C LEU A 95 -26.48 16.57 18.77
N PHE A 96 -25.64 17.26 19.56
CA PHE A 96 -24.28 17.57 19.18
C PHE A 96 -23.47 16.29 18.88
N PHE A 97 -23.50 15.30 19.75
CA PHE A 97 -22.79 14.04 19.52
C PHE A 97 -23.40 13.22 18.38
N SER A 98 -24.72 13.26 18.20
CA SER A 98 -25.40 12.57 17.09
C SER A 98 -24.98 13.16 15.73
N TYR A 99 -25.02 14.48 15.57
CA TYR A 99 -24.60 15.14 14.33
C TYR A 99 -23.11 14.97 14.08
N SER A 100 -22.28 15.13 15.10
CA SER A 100 -20.84 14.91 14.99
C SER A 100 -20.52 13.48 14.54
N PHE A 101 -21.19 12.47 15.15
CA PHE A 101 -21.02 11.08 14.77
C PHE A 101 -21.38 10.82 13.29
N ILE A 102 -22.52 11.33 12.83
CA ILE A 102 -22.97 11.16 11.45
C ILE A 102 -21.99 11.82 10.49
N THR A 103 -21.62 13.09 10.75
CA THR A 103 -20.70 13.85 9.87
C THR A 103 -19.37 13.14 9.72
N ILE A 104 -18.77 12.70 10.83
CA ILE A 104 -17.49 11.96 10.82
C ILE A 104 -17.66 10.62 10.11
N SER A 105 -18.74 9.87 10.38
CA SER A 105 -18.97 8.57 9.77
C SER A 105 -19.15 8.65 8.27
N LEU A 106 -19.99 9.58 7.78
CA LEU A 106 -20.21 9.77 6.34
C LEU A 106 -18.96 10.24 5.63
N LEU A 107 -18.19 11.16 6.23
CA LEU A 107 -16.92 11.60 5.67
C LEU A 107 -15.94 10.42 5.55
N LEU A 108 -15.79 9.62 6.60
CA LEU A 108 -14.92 8.45 6.57
C LEU A 108 -15.42 7.36 5.61
N PHE A 109 -16.75 7.23 5.41
CA PHE A 109 -17.31 6.31 4.41
C PHE A 109 -16.89 6.69 3.00
N VAL A 110 -17.03 7.98 2.65
CA VAL A 110 -16.63 8.49 1.33
C VAL A 110 -15.13 8.28 1.10
N ILE A 111 -14.30 8.70 2.05
CA ILE A 111 -12.83 8.53 1.93
C ILE A 111 -12.44 7.04 1.86
N THR A 112 -13.17 6.14 2.55
CA THR A 112 -12.90 4.70 2.52
C THR A 112 -13.09 4.09 1.13
N VAL A 113 -14.12 4.51 0.40
CA VAL A 113 -14.36 4.03 -0.97
C VAL A 113 -13.16 4.32 -1.85
N THR A 114 -12.76 5.58 -1.92
CA THR A 114 -11.60 6.04 -2.70
C THR A 114 -10.30 5.36 -2.24
N TYR A 115 -10.13 5.20 -0.92
CA TYR A 115 -8.95 4.53 -0.37
C TYR A 115 -8.88 3.04 -0.74
N ILE A 116 -10.03 2.34 -0.78
CA ILE A 116 -10.09 0.93 -1.23
C ILE A 116 -9.84 0.83 -2.74
N GLU A 117 -10.34 1.75 -3.54
CA GLU A 117 -10.06 1.80 -4.98
C GLU A 117 -8.56 1.88 -5.24
N GLU A 118 -7.88 2.80 -4.55
CA GLU A 118 -6.47 3.10 -4.76
C GLU A 118 -5.55 2.04 -4.14
N TYR A 119 -5.77 1.69 -2.87
CA TYR A 119 -4.83 0.85 -2.09
C TYR A 119 -5.30 -0.58 -1.89
N ASN A 120 -6.45 -0.97 -2.43
CA ASN A 120 -7.09 -2.27 -2.23
C ASN A 120 -7.13 -2.69 -0.75
N ASN A 121 -7.27 -1.72 0.15
CA ASN A 121 -7.28 -1.93 1.60
C ASN A 121 -8.11 -0.85 2.29
N GLN A 122 -8.60 -1.11 3.52
CA GLN A 122 -9.08 -0.05 4.40
C GLN A 122 -7.91 0.72 5.03
N PHE A 123 -8.21 1.82 5.76
CA PHE A 123 -7.20 2.66 6.39
C PHE A 123 -6.16 1.84 7.15
N ASN A 124 -4.92 2.07 6.83
CA ASN A 124 -3.75 1.55 7.52
C ASN A 124 -2.76 2.70 7.79
N TYR A 125 -1.64 2.44 8.43
CA TYR A 125 -0.67 3.48 8.79
C TYR A 125 -0.23 4.36 7.59
N PHE A 126 -0.30 3.83 6.38
CA PHE A 126 0.10 4.51 5.15
C PHE A 126 -0.72 5.78 4.85
N ILE A 127 -1.98 5.88 5.34
CA ILE A 127 -2.78 7.11 5.18
C ILE A 127 -2.09 8.33 5.82
N PHE A 128 -1.23 8.13 6.82
CA PHE A 128 -0.49 9.21 7.48
C PHE A 128 0.80 9.59 6.75
N GLU A 129 1.23 8.83 5.74
CA GLU A 129 2.35 9.21 4.87
C GLU A 129 2.01 10.40 3.98
N ILE A 130 0.73 10.69 3.76
CA ILE A 130 0.26 11.90 3.08
C ILE A 130 0.80 13.20 3.73
N LEU A 131 1.16 13.15 5.02
CA LEU A 131 1.77 14.29 5.72
C LEU A 131 3.17 14.64 5.17
N TYR A 132 3.78 13.76 4.41
CA TYR A 132 5.09 13.91 3.78
C TYR A 132 5.00 14.04 2.25
N ASP A 133 3.77 13.99 1.70
CA ASP A 133 3.52 14.10 0.28
C ASP A 133 3.45 15.56 -0.19
N ASP A 134 3.54 15.75 -1.50
CA ASP A 134 3.27 17.03 -2.17
C ASP A 134 1.75 17.28 -2.17
N VAL A 135 1.32 18.22 -1.32
CA VAL A 135 -0.10 18.55 -1.10
C VAL A 135 -0.77 19.00 -2.40
N GLU A 136 -0.08 19.78 -3.24
CA GLU A 136 -0.62 20.26 -4.52
C GLU A 136 -0.82 19.10 -5.50
N ALA A 137 0.16 18.20 -5.61
CA ALA A 137 0.06 17.04 -6.48
C ALA A 137 -1.03 16.06 -6.03
N VAL A 138 -1.16 15.83 -4.72
CA VAL A 138 -2.23 15.01 -4.15
C VAL A 138 -3.60 15.63 -4.40
N ALA A 139 -3.75 16.96 -4.18
CA ALA A 139 -5.00 17.67 -4.44
C ALA A 139 -5.40 17.59 -5.92
N ASN A 140 -4.47 17.83 -6.83
CA ASN A 140 -4.70 17.71 -8.28
C ASN A 140 -5.06 16.28 -8.68
N THR A 141 -4.43 15.27 -8.09
CA THR A 141 -4.79 13.86 -8.30
C THR A 141 -6.23 13.57 -7.89
N ILE A 142 -6.65 14.07 -6.72
CA ILE A 142 -8.02 13.91 -6.24
C ILE A 142 -9.00 14.60 -7.19
N LEU A 143 -8.71 15.84 -7.61
CA LEU A 143 -9.58 16.62 -8.48
C LEU A 143 -9.75 16.00 -9.87
N LEU A 144 -8.70 15.44 -10.43
CA LEU A 144 -8.69 14.93 -11.81
C LEU A 144 -9.07 13.45 -11.94
N GLN A 145 -8.81 12.63 -10.91
CA GLN A 145 -9.08 11.18 -10.96
C GLN A 145 -10.40 10.76 -10.32
N TYR A 146 -10.85 11.43 -9.26
CA TYR A 146 -11.90 10.90 -8.38
C TYR A 146 -13.23 11.66 -8.41
N ASN A 147 -13.43 12.54 -9.39
CA ASN A 147 -14.68 13.29 -9.58
C ASN A 147 -15.24 13.86 -8.25
N PRO A 148 -14.51 14.76 -7.55
CA PRO A 148 -14.82 15.19 -6.19
C PRO A 148 -16.17 15.92 -6.10
N LEU A 149 -16.64 16.52 -7.20
CA LEU A 149 -17.95 17.19 -7.24
C LEU A 149 -19.09 16.18 -7.06
N LEU A 150 -19.06 15.06 -7.79
CA LEU A 150 -20.05 13.99 -7.63
C LEU A 150 -20.03 13.40 -6.23
N THR A 151 -18.82 13.17 -5.71
CA THR A 151 -18.59 12.67 -4.35
C THR A 151 -19.15 13.62 -3.29
N LEU A 152 -18.95 14.94 -3.45
CA LEU A 152 -19.50 15.97 -2.58
C LEU A 152 -21.03 16.00 -2.63
N VAL A 153 -21.62 15.95 -3.82
CA VAL A 153 -23.09 15.90 -3.99
C VAL A 153 -23.66 14.69 -3.29
N PHE A 154 -23.06 13.51 -3.47
CA PHE A 154 -23.49 12.30 -2.78
C PHE A 154 -23.38 12.41 -1.26
N PHE A 155 -22.27 12.97 -0.75
CA PHE A 155 -22.10 13.26 0.68
C PHE A 155 -23.20 14.20 1.22
N VAL A 156 -23.49 15.30 0.52
CA VAL A 156 -24.53 16.25 0.92
C VAL A 156 -25.93 15.62 0.96
N ILE A 157 -26.25 14.81 -0.04
CA ILE A 157 -27.53 14.07 -0.09
C ILE A 157 -27.65 13.13 1.10
N LEU A 158 -26.64 12.30 1.36
CA LEU A 158 -26.63 11.39 2.50
C LEU A 158 -26.71 12.16 3.83
N MET A 159 -26.01 13.27 3.95
CA MET A 159 -26.03 14.13 5.12
C MET A 159 -27.46 14.70 5.35
N ALA A 160 -28.11 15.19 4.31
CA ALA A 160 -29.48 15.71 4.40
C ALA A 160 -30.49 14.62 4.85
N ILE A 161 -30.37 13.40 4.29
CA ILE A 161 -31.21 12.26 4.66
C ILE A 161 -31.01 11.89 6.13
N THR A 162 -29.75 11.72 6.57
CA THR A 162 -29.41 11.32 7.93
C THR A 162 -29.79 12.37 8.96
N VAL A 163 -29.60 13.66 8.66
CA VAL A 163 -30.08 14.77 9.52
C VAL A 163 -31.60 14.76 9.67
N LYS A 164 -32.36 14.52 8.59
CA LYS A 164 -33.81 14.37 8.67
C LYS A 164 -34.22 13.21 9.60
N ILE A 165 -33.50 12.08 9.55
CA ILE A 165 -33.77 10.93 10.42
C ILE A 165 -33.48 11.27 11.88
N VAL A 166 -32.34 11.94 12.17
CA VAL A 166 -32.01 12.38 13.54
C VAL A 166 -33.06 13.33 14.08
N ASN A 167 -33.51 14.30 13.27
CA ASN A 167 -34.59 15.19 13.65
C ASN A 167 -35.89 14.45 13.90
N LYS A 168 -36.22 13.40 13.12
CA LYS A 168 -37.38 12.55 13.35
C LYS A 168 -37.26 11.78 14.65
N ILE A 169 -36.06 11.24 14.97
CA ILE A 169 -35.80 10.56 16.25
C ILE A 169 -35.95 11.55 17.41
N ASP A 170 -35.49 12.78 17.30
CA ASP A 170 -35.62 13.82 18.33
C ASP A 170 -37.10 14.16 18.63
N ASN A 171 -37.94 14.12 17.61
CA ASN A 171 -39.38 14.43 17.70
C ASN A 171 -40.27 13.22 18.03
N ILE A 172 -39.71 12.05 18.29
CA ILE A 172 -40.52 10.88 18.71
C ILE A 172 -41.17 11.18 20.05
N LYS A 173 -42.49 11.14 20.06
CA LYS A 173 -43.30 11.30 21.29
C LYS A 173 -43.20 10.03 22.15
N MET A 174 -43.36 10.21 23.46
CA MET A 174 -43.32 9.15 24.44
C MET A 174 -44.30 8.03 24.09
N VAL A 175 -43.80 6.82 23.89
CA VAL A 175 -44.59 5.62 23.63
C VAL A 175 -44.16 4.49 24.58
N GLY A 176 -45.15 3.86 25.25
CA GLY A 176 -44.95 2.69 26.10
C GLY A 176 -45.03 2.97 27.59
N LYS A 177 -46.02 2.36 28.25
CA LYS A 177 -46.29 2.61 29.66
C LYS A 177 -45.34 1.93 30.65
N PHE A 178 -44.73 0.80 30.28
CA PHE A 178 -43.98 -0.06 31.21
C PHE A 178 -42.69 0.61 31.79
N LEU A 179 -41.94 1.33 30.99
CA LEU A 179 -40.71 1.98 31.46
C LEU A 179 -40.96 3.27 32.27
N TYR A 180 -42.18 3.80 32.22
CA TYR A 180 -42.58 5.01 32.96
C TYR A 180 -43.23 4.66 34.32
N THR A 181 -42.68 3.69 34.99
CA THR A 181 -43.14 3.21 36.28
C THR A 181 -42.96 4.25 37.39
N GLN A 182 -43.87 4.28 38.39
CA GLN A 182 -43.72 5.07 39.58
C GLN A 182 -43.09 4.27 40.76
N ASN A 183 -42.97 2.94 40.58
CA ASN A 183 -42.35 2.06 41.58
C ASN A 183 -40.83 2.25 41.62
N THR A 184 -40.29 2.68 42.74
CA THR A 184 -38.89 2.98 42.99
C THR A 184 -37.97 1.75 42.77
N TYR A 185 -38.39 0.57 43.25
CA TYR A 185 -37.63 -0.66 43.05
C TYR A 185 -37.50 -1.03 41.58
N LEU A 186 -38.62 -0.91 40.84
CA LEU A 186 -38.63 -1.18 39.41
C LEU A 186 -37.75 -0.16 38.62
N ARG A 187 -37.74 1.12 39.02
CA ARG A 187 -36.82 2.12 38.46
C ARG A 187 -35.34 1.75 38.65
N ILE A 188 -34.98 1.27 39.85
CA ILE A 188 -33.60 0.81 40.13
C ILE A 188 -33.23 -0.38 39.26
N VAL A 189 -34.14 -1.37 39.16
CA VAL A 189 -33.89 -2.54 38.27
C VAL A 189 -33.74 -2.12 36.80
N ILE A 190 -34.60 -1.25 36.29
CA ILE A 190 -34.48 -0.71 34.93
C ILE A 190 -33.15 0.02 34.76
N LEU A 191 -32.77 0.91 35.67
CA LEU A 191 -31.55 1.67 35.60
C LEU A 191 -30.30 0.76 35.53
N VAL A 192 -30.20 -0.22 36.43
CA VAL A 192 -29.10 -1.20 36.47
C VAL A 192 -29.05 -1.98 35.15
N THR A 193 -30.24 -2.41 34.64
CA THR A 193 -30.30 -3.12 33.35
C THR A 193 -29.80 -2.25 32.19
N LEU A 194 -30.22 -0.98 32.12
CA LEU A 194 -29.79 -0.04 31.07
C LEU A 194 -28.29 0.25 31.14
N ILE A 195 -27.74 0.45 32.33
CA ILE A 195 -26.28 0.64 32.51
C ILE A 195 -25.53 -0.62 32.08
N THR A 196 -25.98 -1.80 32.52
CA THR A 196 -25.35 -3.07 32.17
C THR A 196 -25.38 -3.32 30.65
N ALA A 197 -26.52 -3.10 30.01
CA ALA A 197 -26.67 -3.21 28.55
C ALA A 197 -25.74 -2.24 27.81
N PHE A 198 -25.63 -0.99 28.29
CA PHE A 198 -24.71 -0.01 27.71
C PHE A 198 -23.24 -0.40 27.86
N VAL A 199 -22.85 -0.94 29.02
CA VAL A 199 -21.49 -1.47 29.25
C VAL A 199 -21.19 -2.64 28.30
N PHE A 200 -22.12 -3.55 28.08
CA PHE A 200 -21.94 -4.61 27.08
C PHE A 200 -21.84 -4.05 25.66
N ALA A 201 -22.62 -3.05 25.30
CA ALA A 201 -22.52 -2.37 24.01
C ALA A 201 -21.15 -1.68 23.84
N LEU A 202 -20.63 -1.02 24.86
CA LEU A 202 -19.26 -0.45 24.85
C LEU A 202 -18.17 -1.52 24.66
N ARG A 203 -18.37 -2.73 25.16
CA ARG A 203 -17.42 -3.83 24.96
C ARG A 203 -17.53 -4.50 23.61
N GLY A 204 -18.66 -4.40 22.93
CA GLY A 204 -18.97 -5.08 21.68
C GLY A 204 -19.06 -6.61 21.80
N LYS A 205 -19.02 -7.16 23.04
CA LYS A 205 -19.13 -8.59 23.35
C LYS A 205 -19.50 -8.80 24.82
N ILE A 206 -20.29 -9.86 25.09
CA ILE A 206 -20.73 -10.22 26.45
C ILE A 206 -19.58 -10.80 27.26
N THR A 207 -18.70 -11.60 26.67
CA THR A 207 -17.58 -12.27 27.35
C THR A 207 -16.22 -11.94 26.71
N GLY A 208 -15.15 -11.84 27.50
CA GLY A 208 -13.79 -11.66 27.04
C GLY A 208 -13.36 -10.21 26.79
N LYS A 209 -12.28 -10.01 26.00
CA LYS A 209 -11.70 -8.69 25.69
C LYS A 209 -12.60 -7.91 24.72
N VAL A 210 -12.46 -6.56 24.75
CA VAL A 210 -13.08 -5.64 23.77
C VAL A 210 -12.74 -6.09 22.35
N ALA A 211 -13.65 -5.84 21.37
CA ALA A 211 -13.46 -6.16 19.96
C ALA A 211 -12.06 -5.75 19.47
N ILE A 212 -11.18 -6.72 19.22
CA ILE A 212 -9.80 -6.52 18.78
C ILE A 212 -9.68 -6.84 17.29
N ARG A 213 -8.65 -6.27 16.63
CA ARG A 213 -8.40 -6.44 15.18
C ARG A 213 -8.42 -7.91 14.72
N LYS A 214 -7.93 -8.84 15.55
CA LYS A 214 -7.89 -10.27 15.25
C LYS A 214 -9.26 -10.85 14.88
N TRP A 215 -10.35 -10.32 15.42
CA TRP A 215 -11.71 -10.81 15.16
C TRP A 215 -12.28 -10.40 13.80
N ALA A 216 -11.60 -9.52 13.05
CA ALA A 216 -12.00 -9.15 11.71
C ALA A 216 -11.67 -10.23 10.65
N TYR A 217 -10.93 -11.28 11.03
CA TYR A 217 -10.56 -12.39 10.13
C TYR A 217 -11.45 -13.57 10.39
N VAL A 218 -12.59 -13.60 9.72
CA VAL A 218 -13.70 -14.54 9.98
C VAL A 218 -14.11 -15.32 8.75
N THR A 219 -13.49 -15.05 7.60
CA THR A 219 -13.79 -15.71 6.33
C THR A 219 -12.49 -16.12 5.64
N GLN A 220 -12.59 -16.95 4.61
CA GLN A 220 -11.46 -17.26 3.71
C GLN A 220 -11.25 -16.17 2.66
N ASP A 221 -12.18 -15.24 2.53
CA ASP A 221 -12.10 -14.14 1.58
C ASP A 221 -11.35 -12.94 2.17
N ASP A 222 -10.25 -12.54 1.51
CA ASP A 222 -9.41 -11.43 1.97
C ASP A 222 -10.13 -10.08 1.93
N PHE A 223 -10.96 -9.85 0.90
CA PHE A 223 -11.68 -8.58 0.79
C PHE A 223 -12.77 -8.45 1.85
N LEU A 224 -13.55 -9.51 2.07
CA LEU A 224 -14.56 -9.51 3.14
C LEU A 224 -13.91 -9.27 4.50
N ASN A 225 -12.77 -9.89 4.80
CA ASN A 225 -12.05 -9.66 6.05
C ASN A 225 -11.60 -8.20 6.23
N LYS A 226 -11.26 -7.51 5.14
CA LYS A 226 -10.87 -6.08 5.18
C LYS A 226 -12.05 -5.21 5.60
N ILE A 227 -13.26 -5.46 5.09
CA ILE A 227 -14.44 -4.62 5.32
C ILE A 227 -15.24 -4.97 6.59
N VAL A 228 -14.85 -5.99 7.36
CA VAL A 228 -15.48 -6.34 8.65
C VAL A 228 -15.46 -5.15 9.61
N MET A 229 -14.31 -4.51 9.79
CA MET A 229 -14.19 -3.33 10.66
C MET A 229 -14.74 -2.09 9.96
N ASN A 230 -15.40 -1.22 10.73
CA ASN A 230 -15.84 0.08 10.20
C ASN A 230 -14.66 1.05 10.01
N PRO A 231 -14.83 2.10 9.16
CA PRO A 231 -13.78 3.07 8.85
C PRO A 231 -13.18 3.77 10.07
N THR A 232 -14.02 4.16 11.03
CA THR A 232 -13.56 4.81 12.26
C THR A 232 -12.60 3.91 13.04
N ARG A 233 -12.93 2.63 13.16
CA ARG A 233 -12.08 1.66 13.87
C ARG A 233 -10.77 1.41 13.13
N THR A 234 -10.81 1.30 11.81
CA THR A 234 -9.60 1.12 11.00
C THR A 234 -8.69 2.33 11.07
N LEU A 235 -9.23 3.55 11.05
CA LEU A 235 -8.45 4.79 11.20
C LEU A 235 -7.78 4.88 12.59
N ILE A 236 -8.50 4.51 13.66
CA ILE A 236 -7.91 4.47 15.02
C ILE A 236 -6.75 3.46 15.08
N TYR A 237 -6.88 2.30 14.45
CA TYR A 237 -5.79 1.33 14.37
C TYR A 237 -4.64 1.82 13.50
N ALA A 238 -4.94 2.46 12.37
CA ALA A 238 -3.95 3.07 11.49
C ALA A 238 -3.08 4.09 12.26
N TYR A 239 -3.72 4.98 13.03
CA TYR A 239 -3.03 5.95 13.86
C TYR A 239 -2.16 5.31 14.97
N LYS A 240 -2.69 4.29 15.64
CA LYS A 240 -1.91 3.55 16.67
C LYS A 240 -0.70 2.86 16.04
N ASP A 241 -0.86 2.27 14.86
CA ASP A 241 0.23 1.61 14.15
C ASP A 241 1.27 2.65 13.69
N PHE A 242 0.84 3.78 13.14
CA PHE A 242 1.71 4.89 12.75
C PHE A 242 2.52 5.42 13.95
N LYS A 243 1.87 5.73 15.07
CA LYS A 243 2.59 6.13 16.31
C LYS A 243 3.52 5.05 16.84
N LYS A 244 3.10 3.79 16.74
CA LYS A 244 3.95 2.67 17.16
C LYS A 244 5.20 2.55 16.29
N LEU A 245 5.09 2.74 14.98
CA LEU A 245 6.23 2.76 14.06
C LEU A 245 7.19 3.92 14.37
N GLN A 246 6.67 5.10 14.68
CA GLN A 246 7.49 6.28 15.00
C GLN A 246 8.17 6.20 16.39
N ASN A 247 7.50 5.63 17.39
CA ASN A 247 7.94 5.72 18.79
C ASN A 247 8.48 4.40 19.36
N ASN A 248 8.36 3.28 18.67
CA ASN A 248 8.62 1.98 19.26
C ASN A 248 10.01 1.45 18.92
N LYS A 249 10.83 1.28 19.93
CA LYS A 249 12.12 0.57 19.88
C LYS A 249 11.97 -0.96 19.90
N THR A 250 10.75 -1.49 19.91
CA THR A 250 10.49 -2.93 19.98
C THR A 250 10.24 -3.48 18.58
N ASN A 251 11.07 -4.40 18.15
CA ASN A 251 10.95 -5.06 16.84
C ASN A 251 9.59 -5.78 16.73
N PRO A 252 8.76 -5.44 15.72
CA PRO A 252 7.45 -6.05 15.57
C PRO A 252 7.50 -7.48 15.00
N TYR A 253 8.63 -7.93 14.49
CA TYR A 253 8.82 -9.23 13.85
C TYR A 253 9.40 -10.27 14.80
N PHE A 254 10.14 -9.84 15.84
CA PHE A 254 10.77 -10.71 16.81
C PHE A 254 9.96 -10.80 18.11
N ASP A 255 9.91 -11.99 18.70
CA ASP A 255 9.43 -12.18 20.05
C ASP A 255 10.45 -11.67 21.06
N LYS A 256 10.02 -11.37 22.30
CA LYS A 256 10.88 -10.84 23.37
C LYS A 256 12.10 -11.70 23.68
N ASN A 257 12.05 -13.01 23.33
CA ASN A 257 13.11 -13.99 23.59
C ASN A 257 14.00 -14.25 22.36
N HIS A 258 13.81 -13.52 21.26
CA HIS A 258 14.62 -13.72 20.06
C HIS A 258 16.06 -13.26 20.32
N LYS A 259 17.01 -14.21 20.25
CA LYS A 259 18.44 -13.90 20.34
C LYS A 259 18.84 -13.12 19.09
N LYS A 260 19.43 -11.93 19.29
CA LYS A 260 19.99 -11.12 18.21
C LYS A 260 21.08 -11.95 17.51
N SER A 261 20.79 -12.49 16.33
CA SER A 261 21.84 -13.04 15.47
C SER A 261 22.58 -11.87 14.84
N ILE A 262 23.88 -11.81 15.03
CA ILE A 262 24.76 -10.81 14.40
C ILE A 262 24.85 -11.16 12.92
N VAL A 263 24.33 -10.30 12.05
CA VAL A 263 24.16 -10.55 10.60
C VAL A 263 25.31 -9.96 9.77
N SER A 264 26.29 -9.27 10.41
CA SER A 264 27.31 -8.52 9.68
C SER A 264 28.11 -9.37 8.68
N ASP A 265 28.50 -10.58 9.08
CA ASP A 265 29.38 -11.42 8.27
C ASP A 265 28.65 -12.11 7.11
N SER A 266 27.33 -12.37 7.28
CA SER A 266 26.51 -12.98 6.24
C SER A 266 26.16 -12.03 5.08
N LEU A 267 26.42 -10.73 5.24
CA LEU A 267 26.18 -9.71 4.20
C LEU A 267 27.40 -9.43 3.33
N LEU A 268 28.57 -9.93 3.72
CA LEU A 268 29.81 -9.70 3.00
C LEU A 268 29.94 -10.70 1.85
N HIS A 269 30.07 -10.16 0.63
CA HIS A 269 30.24 -10.94 -0.59
C HIS A 269 31.60 -10.59 -1.22
N SER A 270 32.13 -11.53 -2.01
CA SER A 270 33.34 -11.36 -2.80
C SER A 270 33.04 -11.68 -4.25
N ALA A 271 33.23 -10.72 -5.15
CA ALA A 271 32.94 -10.88 -6.56
C ALA A 271 33.80 -11.98 -7.19
N GLN A 272 33.18 -12.79 -8.05
CA GLN A 272 33.86 -13.89 -8.73
C GLN A 272 34.67 -13.45 -9.95
N GLY A 273 34.42 -12.23 -10.44
CA GLY A 273 35.11 -11.63 -11.59
C GLY A 273 34.15 -11.18 -12.66
N ARG A 274 34.60 -10.31 -13.53
CA ARG A 274 33.75 -9.70 -14.57
C ARG A 274 33.20 -10.71 -15.54
N LEU A 275 31.93 -10.53 -15.87
CA LEU A 275 31.21 -11.33 -16.89
C LEU A 275 31.03 -10.57 -18.21
N ILE A 276 31.16 -9.24 -18.18
CA ILE A 276 31.12 -8.37 -19.34
C ILE A 276 32.32 -7.39 -19.31
N GLU A 277 32.61 -6.77 -20.43
CA GLU A 277 33.56 -5.63 -20.46
C GLU A 277 33.06 -4.55 -19.49
N THR A 278 33.96 -3.93 -18.73
CA THR A 278 33.59 -2.90 -17.75
C THR A 278 32.88 -1.75 -18.45
N PRO A 279 31.58 -1.52 -18.18
CA PRO A 279 30.84 -0.49 -18.88
C PRO A 279 31.26 0.91 -18.44
N ASN A 280 31.23 1.85 -19.40
CA ASN A 280 31.42 3.28 -19.10
C ASN A 280 30.23 3.83 -18.32
N HIS A 281 29.01 3.36 -18.63
CA HIS A 281 27.81 3.78 -17.95
C HIS A 281 27.01 2.56 -17.49
N ILE A 282 26.56 2.62 -16.24
CA ILE A 282 25.56 1.69 -15.70
C ILE A 282 24.32 2.53 -15.39
N VAL A 283 23.22 2.20 -16.05
CA VAL A 283 21.98 2.97 -15.98
C VAL A 283 20.85 2.09 -15.44
N LEU A 284 20.47 2.27 -14.18
CA LEU A 284 19.34 1.62 -13.55
C LEU A 284 18.09 2.50 -13.68
N ILE A 285 17.13 2.06 -14.47
CA ILE A 285 15.85 2.72 -14.66
C ILE A 285 14.81 2.04 -13.79
N VAL A 286 14.31 2.78 -12.79
CA VAL A 286 13.21 2.40 -11.92
C VAL A 286 11.95 3.04 -12.48
N MET A 287 11.07 2.22 -13.03
CA MET A 287 9.88 2.64 -13.77
C MET A 287 8.67 2.76 -12.84
N GLU A 288 8.00 3.91 -12.86
CA GLU A 288 6.84 4.19 -12.02
C GLU A 288 5.69 3.20 -12.26
N SER A 289 5.21 2.56 -11.18
CA SER A 289 4.05 1.64 -11.17
C SER A 289 4.08 0.54 -12.26
N TYR A 290 5.27 0.11 -12.68
CA TYR A 290 5.44 -0.74 -13.85
C TYR A 290 5.40 -2.23 -13.47
N ASP A 291 4.24 -2.85 -13.66
CA ASP A 291 4.03 -4.29 -13.46
C ASP A 291 4.73 -5.16 -14.51
N SER A 292 4.91 -6.45 -14.19
CA SER A 292 5.37 -7.44 -15.16
C SER A 292 4.26 -7.94 -16.12
N TRP A 293 2.96 -7.71 -15.80
CA TRP A 293 1.86 -8.26 -16.63
C TRP A 293 1.88 -7.79 -18.09
N PRO A 294 2.22 -6.53 -18.44
CA PRO A 294 2.23 -6.09 -19.84
C PRO A 294 3.28 -6.81 -20.69
N LEU A 295 4.33 -7.33 -20.04
CA LEU A 295 5.38 -8.10 -20.72
C LEU A 295 5.03 -9.57 -20.90
N GLN A 296 3.94 -10.09 -20.33
CA GLN A 296 3.50 -11.46 -20.54
C GLN A 296 3.03 -11.66 -21.98
N GLU A 297 3.28 -12.85 -22.53
CA GLU A 297 2.95 -13.18 -23.93
C GLU A 297 1.48 -12.99 -24.27
N LYS A 298 0.59 -13.30 -23.30
CA LYS A 298 -0.87 -13.15 -23.49
C LYS A 298 -1.35 -11.72 -23.73
N TYR A 299 -0.53 -10.69 -23.39
CA TYR A 299 -0.87 -9.27 -23.56
C TYR A 299 -0.10 -8.58 -24.69
N LYS A 300 0.73 -9.30 -25.44
CA LYS A 300 1.62 -8.70 -26.45
C LYS A 300 0.90 -7.87 -27.52
N ASP A 301 -0.27 -8.32 -27.96
CA ASP A 301 -1.01 -7.65 -29.04
C ASP A 301 -1.77 -6.39 -28.58
N LEU A 302 -1.64 -5.99 -27.31
CA LEU A 302 -2.00 -4.64 -26.84
C LEU A 302 -0.95 -3.59 -27.20
N HIS A 303 0.25 -4.02 -27.61
CA HIS A 303 1.36 -3.16 -28.04
C HIS A 303 1.74 -2.06 -27.01
N LEU A 304 1.57 -2.35 -25.71
CA LEU A 304 1.83 -1.39 -24.63
C LEU A 304 3.32 -1.27 -24.29
N THR A 305 4.10 -2.32 -24.54
CA THR A 305 5.49 -2.47 -24.06
C THR A 305 6.42 -3.02 -25.13
N ASP A 306 6.22 -2.64 -26.37
CA ASP A 306 6.95 -3.19 -27.52
C ASP A 306 8.46 -2.87 -27.49
N HIS A 307 8.84 -1.71 -26.96
CA HIS A 307 10.23 -1.32 -26.84
C HIS A 307 10.95 -2.11 -25.75
N LEU A 308 10.38 -2.18 -24.56
CA LEU A 308 10.98 -2.93 -23.46
C LEU A 308 10.99 -4.43 -23.75
N ARG A 309 9.97 -4.94 -24.44
CA ARG A 309 9.93 -6.34 -24.93
C ARG A 309 11.08 -6.64 -25.89
N LYS A 310 11.38 -5.74 -26.84
CA LYS A 310 12.53 -5.87 -27.76
C LYS A 310 13.86 -5.84 -27.01
N ILE A 311 14.00 -4.98 -26.02
CA ILE A 311 15.17 -4.91 -25.14
C ILE A 311 15.32 -6.22 -24.36
N ALA A 312 14.24 -6.73 -23.77
CA ALA A 312 14.22 -7.99 -23.02
C ALA A 312 14.58 -9.20 -23.89
N GLN A 313 14.18 -9.21 -25.16
CA GLN A 313 14.54 -10.27 -26.10
C GLN A 313 16.03 -10.31 -26.43
N LYS A 314 16.69 -9.15 -26.45
CA LYS A 314 18.14 -9.04 -26.70
C LYS A 314 18.97 -9.20 -25.41
N GLY A 315 18.42 -8.81 -24.27
CA GLY A 315 19.04 -8.89 -22.96
C GLY A 315 18.60 -10.11 -22.15
N ILE A 316 18.68 -10.01 -20.85
CA ILE A 316 18.25 -11.02 -19.88
C ILE A 316 16.98 -10.51 -19.20
N HIS A 317 15.90 -11.29 -19.20
CA HIS A 317 14.66 -10.97 -18.52
C HIS A 317 14.36 -11.96 -17.41
N PHE A 318 14.66 -11.59 -16.17
CA PHE A 318 14.28 -12.37 -14.99
C PHE A 318 12.78 -12.20 -14.73
N LYS A 319 11.99 -13.20 -15.13
CA LYS A 319 10.53 -13.13 -15.12
C LYS A 319 9.94 -13.28 -13.72
N ASN A 320 10.62 -14.02 -12.83
CA ASN A 320 10.16 -14.31 -11.47
C ASN A 320 10.75 -13.28 -10.49
N PHE A 321 10.20 -12.05 -10.46
CA PHE A 321 10.80 -10.95 -9.72
C PHE A 321 9.78 -10.15 -8.90
N LEU A 322 10.12 -9.86 -7.62
CA LEU A 322 9.27 -9.10 -6.69
C LEU A 322 9.85 -7.72 -6.39
N PRO A 323 9.00 -6.71 -6.23
CA PRO A 323 9.42 -5.45 -5.63
C PRO A 323 9.62 -5.61 -4.12
N SER A 324 10.51 -4.80 -3.54
CA SER A 324 10.74 -4.77 -2.08
C SER A 324 9.55 -4.22 -1.31
N ALA A 325 8.82 -3.26 -1.87
CA ALA A 325 7.70 -2.59 -1.23
C ALA A 325 6.51 -2.42 -2.19
N HIS A 326 5.47 -1.76 -1.72
CA HIS A 326 4.21 -1.51 -2.45
C HIS A 326 4.01 -0.01 -2.77
N SER A 327 5.06 0.79 -2.65
CA SER A 327 5.06 2.22 -2.96
C SER A 327 6.44 2.69 -3.40
N THR A 328 6.48 3.71 -4.23
CA THR A 328 7.65 4.24 -4.91
C THR A 328 8.80 4.54 -3.96
N MET A 329 8.57 5.42 -2.97
CA MET A 329 9.65 5.83 -2.06
C MET A 329 10.22 4.66 -1.26
N ASN A 330 9.35 3.76 -0.79
CA ASN A 330 9.77 2.61 0.02
C ASN A 330 10.54 1.56 -0.81
N SER A 331 10.15 1.33 -2.07
CA SER A 331 10.88 0.45 -2.97
C SER A 331 12.23 1.07 -3.37
N LEU A 332 12.21 2.35 -3.74
CA LEU A 332 13.42 3.07 -4.12
C LEU A 332 14.42 3.14 -2.94
N ALA A 333 13.92 3.38 -1.73
CA ALA A 333 14.73 3.33 -0.53
C ALA A 333 15.37 1.95 -0.32
N SER A 334 14.63 0.86 -0.52
CA SER A 334 15.18 -0.50 -0.45
C SER A 334 16.23 -0.76 -1.53
N ILE A 335 15.99 -0.32 -2.77
CA ILE A 335 16.93 -0.44 -3.87
C ILE A 335 18.24 0.27 -3.53
N VAL A 336 18.16 1.52 -3.06
CA VAL A 336 19.33 2.37 -2.82
C VAL A 336 20.09 1.96 -1.55
N THR A 337 19.39 1.63 -0.47
CA THR A 337 20.03 1.22 0.79
C THR A 337 20.47 -0.24 0.79
N GLY A 338 19.92 -1.08 -0.10
CA GLY A 338 20.10 -2.53 -0.06
C GLY A 338 19.38 -3.21 1.12
N LEU A 339 18.50 -2.51 1.84
CA LEU A 339 17.75 -3.06 2.98
C LEU A 339 16.36 -3.54 2.59
N PRO A 340 15.88 -4.70 3.07
CA PRO A 340 14.49 -5.11 2.91
C PRO A 340 13.52 -4.07 3.50
N TYR A 341 12.43 -3.77 2.82
CA TYR A 341 11.40 -2.89 3.37
C TYR A 341 10.65 -3.58 4.51
N CYS A 342 10.90 -3.16 5.74
CA CYS A 342 10.31 -3.73 6.96
C CYS A 342 9.03 -3.03 7.43
N GLY A 343 8.40 -2.21 6.59
CA GLY A 343 7.19 -1.46 6.93
C GLY A 343 7.46 -0.09 7.53
N VAL A 344 8.68 0.41 7.44
CA VAL A 344 9.09 1.75 7.90
C VAL A 344 9.60 2.55 6.71
N ASN A 345 9.08 3.75 6.52
CA ASN A 345 9.62 4.68 5.52
C ASN A 345 10.91 5.32 6.06
N ILE A 346 12.04 4.81 5.59
CA ILE A 346 13.36 5.24 6.05
C ILE A 346 13.68 6.69 5.64
N SER A 347 13.13 7.19 4.52
CA SER A 347 13.46 8.51 3.97
C SER A 347 13.05 9.67 4.88
N VAL A 348 12.07 9.45 5.76
CA VAL A 348 11.55 10.47 6.70
C VAL A 348 12.01 10.26 8.14
N LEU A 349 12.86 9.28 8.40
CA LEU A 349 13.45 9.10 9.73
C LEU A 349 14.47 10.19 10.03
N LYS A 350 14.43 10.77 11.23
CA LYS A 350 15.36 11.82 11.69
C LYS A 350 16.83 11.35 11.77
N SER A 351 17.05 10.06 11.74
CA SER A 351 18.36 9.42 11.92
C SER A 351 19.14 9.22 10.62
N ILE A 352 18.65 9.72 9.46
CA ILE A 352 19.38 9.63 8.20
C ILE A 352 20.53 10.64 8.24
N GLY A 353 21.70 10.21 8.69
CA GLY A 353 22.89 11.06 8.72
C GLY A 353 24.04 10.49 7.90
N ASN A 354 24.15 9.18 7.81
CA ASN A 354 25.21 8.46 7.10
C ASN A 354 24.62 7.41 6.16
N PRO A 355 25.32 7.10 5.04
CA PRO A 355 24.86 6.05 4.14
C PRO A 355 24.84 4.68 4.85
N GLU A 356 23.88 3.85 4.45
CA GLU A 356 23.85 2.46 4.89
C GLU A 356 25.10 1.72 4.35
N PRO A 357 25.71 0.82 5.13
CA PRO A 357 26.88 0.06 4.66
C PRO A 357 26.62 -0.76 3.39
N THR A 358 25.37 -1.00 3.08
CA THR A 358 24.87 -1.68 1.88
C THR A 358 24.42 -0.72 0.78
N SER A 359 24.60 0.61 0.96
CA SER A 359 24.22 1.60 -0.06
C SER A 359 24.91 1.33 -1.40
N ILE A 360 24.09 1.29 -2.45
CA ILE A 360 24.58 1.02 -3.80
C ILE A 360 25.47 2.15 -4.34
N PHE A 361 25.23 3.40 -3.96
CA PHE A 361 26.06 4.53 -4.40
C PHE A 361 27.47 4.43 -3.84
N GLU A 362 27.61 4.24 -2.52
CA GLU A 362 28.90 4.07 -1.84
C GLU A 362 29.72 2.92 -2.42
N GLN A 363 29.05 1.83 -2.77
CA GLN A 363 29.77 0.65 -3.26
C GLN A 363 30.13 0.78 -4.74
N MET A 364 29.33 1.47 -5.56
CA MET A 364 29.67 1.77 -6.95
C MET A 364 30.77 2.81 -7.06
N GLU A 365 30.88 3.75 -6.11
CA GLU A 365 31.99 4.68 -6.01
C GLU A 365 33.32 3.94 -5.79
N LYS A 366 33.36 2.88 -4.95
CA LYS A 366 34.52 2.02 -4.76
C LYS A 366 34.95 1.30 -6.05
N LEU A 367 34.04 1.07 -6.99
CA LEU A 367 34.31 0.57 -8.34
C LEU A 367 34.75 1.68 -9.33
N GLY A 368 34.85 2.93 -8.85
CA GLY A 368 35.29 4.10 -9.61
C GLY A 368 34.19 4.71 -10.49
N TYR A 369 32.91 4.49 -10.16
CA TYR A 369 31.78 5.14 -10.84
C TYR A 369 31.37 6.41 -10.10
N ASP A 370 31.23 7.53 -10.84
CA ASP A 370 30.59 8.74 -10.35
C ASP A 370 29.08 8.54 -10.34
N SER A 371 28.42 8.78 -9.20
CA SER A 371 27.05 8.36 -8.96
C SER A 371 26.02 9.47 -9.17
N TYR A 372 24.96 9.16 -9.91
CA TYR A 372 23.86 10.07 -10.24
C TYR A 372 22.52 9.50 -9.78
N PHE A 373 21.70 10.38 -9.21
CA PHE A 373 20.27 10.14 -9.04
C PHE A 373 19.48 11.13 -9.89
N PHE A 374 18.65 10.61 -10.81
CA PHE A 374 17.72 11.39 -11.63
C PHE A 374 16.30 11.11 -11.24
N TYR A 375 15.52 12.17 -11.05
CA TYR A 375 14.11 12.05 -10.70
C TYR A 375 13.25 12.98 -11.56
N GLY A 376 12.21 12.45 -12.21
CA GLY A 376 11.26 13.23 -12.98
C GLY A 376 10.44 14.21 -12.17
N GLY A 377 10.36 14.04 -10.84
CA GLY A 377 9.64 14.90 -9.91
C GLY A 377 10.50 15.92 -9.16
N PHE A 378 9.98 16.39 -8.02
CA PHE A 378 10.64 17.39 -7.15
C PHE A 378 11.30 16.73 -5.94
N LEU A 379 12.49 17.21 -5.55
CA LEU A 379 13.31 16.64 -4.47
C LEU A 379 12.70 16.80 -3.07
N SER A 380 11.73 17.68 -2.90
CA SER A 380 10.97 17.86 -1.65
C SER A 380 10.02 16.70 -1.36
N TRP A 381 9.55 16.00 -2.41
CA TRP A 381 8.64 14.88 -2.24
C TRP A 381 9.25 13.79 -1.35
N GLN A 382 8.56 13.42 -0.28
CA GLN A 382 8.99 12.39 0.67
C GLN A 382 10.45 12.51 1.13
N ASN A 383 11.00 13.73 1.14
CA ASN A 383 12.41 14.01 1.50
C ASN A 383 13.46 13.29 0.61
N ILE A 384 13.08 12.91 -0.64
CA ILE A 384 13.89 12.06 -1.52
C ILE A 384 15.27 12.67 -1.81
N GLY A 385 15.35 14.00 -2.01
CA GLY A 385 16.61 14.66 -2.31
C GLY A 385 17.65 14.53 -1.18
N ASN A 386 17.27 14.85 0.05
CA ASN A 386 18.15 14.69 1.21
C ASN A 386 18.48 13.22 1.49
N PHE A 387 17.51 12.34 1.28
CA PHE A 387 17.71 10.90 1.43
C PHE A 387 18.76 10.37 0.46
N MET A 388 18.66 10.67 -0.84
CA MET A 388 19.63 10.20 -1.84
C MET A 388 21.03 10.76 -1.57
N LYS A 389 21.13 12.03 -1.17
CA LYS A 389 22.39 12.63 -0.75
C LYS A 389 22.98 11.91 0.46
N ALA A 390 22.18 11.60 1.46
CA ALA A 390 22.60 10.88 2.66
C ALA A 390 23.04 9.43 2.35
N GLN A 391 22.53 8.84 1.27
CA GLN A 391 22.95 7.52 0.81
C GLN A 391 24.18 7.55 -0.13
N GLY A 392 24.82 8.70 -0.32
CA GLY A 392 26.09 8.82 -1.04
C GLY A 392 25.95 9.13 -2.53
N ALA A 393 24.78 9.55 -3.03
CA ALA A 393 24.69 10.03 -4.41
C ALA A 393 25.50 11.32 -4.60
N ASN A 394 26.50 11.31 -5.52
CA ASN A 394 27.35 12.48 -5.80
C ASN A 394 26.55 13.59 -6.47
N HIS A 395 25.69 13.23 -7.43
CA HIS A 395 24.89 14.17 -8.20
C HIS A 395 23.40 13.85 -8.11
N ILE A 396 22.60 14.87 -7.81
CA ILE A 396 21.14 14.76 -7.72
C ILE A 396 20.52 15.72 -8.71
N VAL A 397 19.77 15.18 -9.67
CA VAL A 397 19.15 15.91 -10.77
C VAL A 397 17.65 15.64 -10.79
N SER A 398 16.84 16.68 -10.90
CA SER A 398 15.39 16.60 -10.82
C SER A 398 14.69 17.46 -11.85
N ALA A 399 13.36 17.46 -11.86
CA ALA A 399 12.55 18.33 -12.70
C ALA A 399 12.96 19.81 -12.65
N ALA A 400 13.44 20.31 -11.50
CA ALA A 400 13.90 21.67 -11.35
C ALA A 400 15.07 22.03 -12.32
N HIS A 401 15.91 21.05 -12.67
CA HIS A 401 17.02 21.22 -13.60
C HIS A 401 16.57 21.27 -15.07
N ALA A 402 15.31 20.92 -15.36
CA ALA A 402 14.69 21.03 -16.67
C ALA A 402 13.72 22.22 -16.77
N GLY A 403 13.74 23.12 -15.79
CA GLY A 403 12.84 24.30 -15.75
C GLY A 403 11.56 24.11 -14.94
N GLY A 404 11.40 22.98 -14.24
CA GLY A 404 10.24 22.70 -13.39
C GLY A 404 9.23 21.75 -14.03
N LYS A 405 7.96 21.89 -13.70
CA LYS A 405 6.86 21.07 -14.24
C LYS A 405 6.75 21.19 -15.75
N SER A 406 6.51 20.10 -16.46
CA SER A 406 5.98 20.14 -17.83
C SER A 406 4.52 20.60 -17.83
N ALA A 407 4.00 21.00 -18.98
CA ALA A 407 2.60 21.41 -19.13
C ALA A 407 1.61 20.28 -18.78
N THR A 408 2.06 19.02 -18.93
CA THR A 408 1.29 17.81 -18.69
C THR A 408 1.72 17.05 -17.43
N GLY A 409 2.90 17.35 -16.87
CA GLY A 409 3.46 16.65 -15.71
C GLY A 409 3.02 17.25 -14.37
N ILE A 410 2.01 16.70 -13.72
CA ILE A 410 1.58 17.17 -12.40
C ILE A 410 2.65 16.90 -11.34
N TRP A 411 3.33 15.76 -11.43
CA TRP A 411 4.38 15.36 -10.51
C TRP A 411 5.77 15.92 -10.86
N GLY A 412 5.94 16.50 -12.05
CA GLY A 412 7.21 17.02 -12.52
C GLY A 412 7.29 17.12 -14.03
N ILE A 413 8.32 16.52 -14.64
CA ILE A 413 8.53 16.46 -16.10
C ILE A 413 8.14 15.08 -16.64
N ASP A 414 7.78 15.05 -17.93
CA ASP A 414 7.44 13.80 -18.61
C ASP A 414 8.71 12.96 -18.87
N ASP A 415 8.55 11.65 -19.04
CA ASP A 415 9.69 10.72 -19.15
C ASP A 415 10.60 11.03 -20.36
N ASP A 416 10.05 11.50 -21.48
CA ASP A 416 10.86 11.91 -22.65
C ASP A 416 11.77 13.10 -22.34
N GLN A 417 11.29 14.05 -21.54
CA GLN A 417 12.08 15.20 -21.05
C GLN A 417 13.12 14.76 -20.00
N LEU A 418 12.74 13.85 -19.10
CA LEU A 418 13.66 13.27 -18.12
C LEU A 418 14.82 12.59 -18.82
N PHE A 419 14.57 11.73 -19.80
CA PHE A 419 15.63 11.03 -20.53
C PHE A 419 16.49 11.98 -21.37
N THR A 420 15.93 13.07 -21.90
CA THR A 420 16.70 14.12 -22.57
C THR A 420 17.67 14.79 -21.57
N LEU A 421 17.20 15.08 -20.36
CA LEU A 421 18.05 15.64 -19.29
C LEU A 421 19.17 14.68 -18.86
N VAL A 422 18.86 13.38 -18.72
CA VAL A 422 19.83 12.32 -18.44
C VAL A 422 20.93 12.28 -19.50
N GLN A 423 20.54 12.23 -20.78
CA GLN A 423 21.50 12.23 -21.91
C GLN A 423 22.42 13.44 -21.85
N LYS A 424 21.86 14.65 -21.67
CA LYS A 424 22.63 15.88 -21.61
C LYS A 424 23.68 15.86 -20.47
N LYS A 425 23.32 15.26 -19.32
CA LYS A 425 24.19 15.22 -18.14
C LYS A 425 25.28 14.15 -18.23
N LEU A 426 24.98 12.99 -18.83
CA LEU A 426 25.89 11.84 -18.85
C LEU A 426 26.85 11.82 -20.06
N GLN A 427 26.50 12.45 -21.18
CA GLN A 427 27.28 12.38 -22.44
C GLN A 427 28.76 12.82 -22.33
N SER A 428 29.06 13.72 -21.42
CA SER A 428 30.42 14.22 -21.19
C SER A 428 31.18 13.48 -20.10
N GLN A 429 30.56 12.51 -19.44
CA GLN A 429 31.13 11.79 -18.31
C GLN A 429 31.81 10.50 -18.76
N LYS A 430 32.89 10.12 -18.06
CA LYS A 430 33.69 8.96 -18.45
C LYS A 430 33.20 7.65 -17.88
N LYS A 431 32.79 7.65 -16.60
CA LYS A 431 32.35 6.45 -15.90
C LYS A 431 31.29 6.79 -14.86
N THR A 432 30.04 6.38 -15.10
CA THR A 432 28.90 6.75 -14.23
C THR A 432 28.04 5.57 -13.86
N PHE A 433 27.51 5.61 -12.63
CA PHE A 433 26.40 4.80 -12.17
C PHE A 433 25.18 5.71 -11.94
N SER A 434 24.07 5.44 -12.61
CA SER A 434 22.90 6.29 -12.55
C SER A 434 21.66 5.50 -12.13
N VAL A 435 20.91 6.03 -11.17
CA VAL A 435 19.56 5.58 -10.83
C VAL A 435 18.57 6.62 -11.33
N ILE A 436 17.66 6.22 -12.19
CA ILE A 436 16.66 7.08 -12.82
C ILE A 436 15.28 6.64 -12.34
N MET A 437 14.50 7.55 -11.73
CA MET A 437 13.10 7.32 -11.34
C MET A 437 12.18 8.07 -12.27
N THR A 438 11.32 7.34 -13.02
CA THR A 438 10.33 7.91 -13.96
C THR A 438 9.06 8.36 -13.25
N THR A 439 8.17 9.10 -13.93
CA THR A 439 6.95 9.64 -13.33
C THR A 439 5.72 9.57 -14.23
N SER A 440 5.87 9.36 -15.55
CA SER A 440 4.76 9.55 -16.50
C SER A 440 3.63 8.53 -16.36
N TYR A 441 3.89 7.33 -15.85
CA TYR A 441 2.85 6.32 -15.60
C TYR A 441 2.23 6.44 -14.20
N HIS A 442 2.22 7.66 -13.63
CA HIS A 442 1.54 7.98 -12.38
C HIS A 442 0.28 8.82 -12.65
N GLY A 443 -0.79 8.54 -11.95
CA GLY A 443 -1.99 9.40 -12.00
C GLY A 443 -1.77 10.80 -11.41
N PRO A 444 -2.52 11.81 -11.84
CA PRO A 444 -3.55 11.78 -12.87
C PRO A 444 -2.91 11.72 -14.27
N PHE A 445 -3.51 10.97 -15.14
CA PHE A 445 -3.02 10.69 -16.48
C PHE A 445 -3.36 11.84 -17.44
N THR A 446 -2.48 12.84 -17.52
CA THR A 446 -2.75 14.14 -18.16
C THR A 446 -2.05 14.36 -19.49
N ILE A 447 -1.14 13.46 -19.91
CA ILE A 447 -0.51 13.51 -21.22
C ILE A 447 -1.56 13.14 -22.30
N ASP A 448 -1.67 13.94 -23.34
CA ASP A 448 -2.43 13.56 -24.53
C ASP A 448 -1.67 12.48 -25.33
N VAL A 449 -1.83 11.24 -24.88
CA VAL A 449 -1.12 10.08 -25.43
C VAL A 449 -1.56 9.77 -26.87
N ASN A 450 -2.79 10.14 -27.26
CA ASN A 450 -3.26 9.97 -28.63
C ASN A 450 -2.56 10.96 -29.58
N ALA A 451 -2.33 12.20 -29.17
CA ALA A 451 -1.51 13.15 -29.92
C ALA A 451 -0.03 12.68 -30.03
N LYS A 452 0.45 11.87 -29.08
CA LYS A 452 1.79 11.25 -29.13
C LYS A 452 1.84 9.97 -29.99
N GLY A 453 0.69 9.47 -30.48
CA GLY A 453 0.61 8.30 -31.36
C GLY A 453 0.03 7.04 -30.75
N TYR A 454 -0.48 7.07 -29.51
CA TYR A 454 -1.17 5.92 -28.90
C TYR A 454 -2.46 5.60 -29.67
N PRO A 455 -2.64 4.36 -30.16
CA PRO A 455 -3.69 4.07 -31.13
C PRO A 455 -5.09 3.93 -30.53
N TYR A 456 -5.21 3.67 -29.22
CA TYR A 456 -6.49 3.34 -28.59
C TYR A 456 -7.06 4.53 -27.83
N LYS A 457 -8.32 4.92 -28.14
CA LYS A 457 -9.05 5.97 -27.42
C LYS A 457 -9.97 5.38 -26.34
N SER A 458 -10.41 4.15 -26.54
CA SER A 458 -11.35 3.45 -25.66
C SER A 458 -11.13 1.93 -25.71
N VAL A 459 -11.75 1.21 -24.78
CA VAL A 459 -11.75 -0.28 -24.75
C VAL A 459 -12.26 -0.89 -26.06
N LYS A 460 -13.18 -0.20 -26.76
CA LYS A 460 -13.74 -0.68 -28.04
C LYS A 460 -12.69 -0.76 -29.17
N ASP A 461 -11.60 -0.04 -29.02
CA ASP A 461 -10.52 0.00 -30.02
C ASP A 461 -9.53 -1.16 -29.81
N TYR A 462 -9.58 -1.85 -28.66
CA TYR A 462 -8.71 -3.01 -28.41
C TYR A 462 -9.10 -4.21 -29.26
N PRO A 463 -8.14 -5.09 -29.58
CA PRO A 463 -8.48 -6.38 -30.17
C PRO A 463 -9.57 -7.11 -29.36
N MET A 464 -10.53 -7.75 -30.04
CA MET A 464 -11.75 -8.29 -29.42
C MET A 464 -11.50 -9.20 -28.23
N LYS A 465 -10.40 -9.97 -28.22
CA LYS A 465 -10.01 -10.84 -27.10
C LYS A 465 -9.74 -10.07 -25.81
N TYR A 466 -9.28 -8.82 -25.91
CA TYR A 466 -8.97 -7.98 -24.76
C TYR A 466 -10.17 -7.17 -24.25
N GLN A 467 -11.13 -6.85 -25.11
CA GLN A 467 -12.37 -6.21 -24.67
C GLN A 467 -13.13 -7.02 -23.62
N LYS A 468 -13.03 -8.37 -23.70
CA LYS A 468 -13.64 -9.29 -22.73
C LYS A 468 -12.85 -9.41 -21.42
N LEU A 469 -11.56 -9.10 -21.46
CA LEU A 469 -10.68 -9.15 -20.28
C LEU A 469 -10.70 -7.86 -19.48
N ASP A 470 -11.09 -6.74 -20.11
CA ASP A 470 -11.11 -5.45 -19.45
C ASP A 470 -12.12 -5.43 -18.30
N GLY A 471 -11.64 -5.09 -17.13
CA GLY A 471 -12.45 -4.94 -15.92
C GLY A 471 -12.91 -3.51 -15.66
N GLY A 472 -12.58 -2.56 -16.53
CA GLY A 472 -12.89 -1.15 -16.37
C GLY A 472 -12.13 -0.47 -15.20
N SER A 473 -11.18 -1.16 -14.59
CA SER A 473 -10.43 -0.60 -13.45
C SER A 473 -9.29 0.33 -13.88
N ILE A 474 -8.85 0.24 -15.14
CA ILE A 474 -7.83 1.10 -15.73
C ILE A 474 -8.35 1.70 -17.05
N SER A 475 -8.21 3.01 -17.21
CA SER A 475 -8.67 3.68 -18.41
C SER A 475 -7.73 3.45 -19.60
N SER A 476 -8.23 3.58 -20.83
CA SER A 476 -7.41 3.54 -22.04
C SER A 476 -6.30 4.59 -22.01
N ASN A 477 -6.60 5.79 -21.49
CA ASN A 477 -5.61 6.85 -21.33
C ASN A 477 -4.49 6.46 -20.33
N ALA A 478 -4.81 5.78 -19.23
CA ALA A 478 -3.80 5.29 -18.30
C ALA A 478 -2.89 4.24 -18.95
N LEU A 479 -3.44 3.32 -19.75
CA LEU A 479 -2.64 2.39 -20.54
C LEU A 479 -1.80 3.12 -21.61
N GLY A 480 -2.31 4.22 -22.16
CA GLY A 480 -1.56 5.10 -23.05
C GLY A 480 -0.34 5.73 -22.36
N HIS A 481 -0.42 6.05 -21.08
CA HIS A 481 0.74 6.53 -20.30
C HIS A 481 1.79 5.44 -20.10
N LEU A 482 1.39 4.19 -19.90
CA LEU A 482 2.32 3.05 -19.89
C LEU A 482 3.03 2.90 -21.23
N TRP A 483 2.28 2.95 -22.33
CA TRP A 483 2.82 2.94 -23.69
C TRP A 483 3.78 4.11 -23.94
N PHE A 484 3.43 5.32 -23.49
CA PHE A 484 4.28 6.50 -23.62
C PHE A 484 5.62 6.34 -22.85
N SER A 485 5.57 5.82 -21.62
CA SER A 485 6.77 5.53 -20.84
C SER A 485 7.65 4.50 -21.53
N ASP A 486 7.09 3.42 -22.08
CA ASP A 486 7.80 2.41 -22.88
C ASP A 486 8.47 3.02 -24.13
N MET A 487 7.76 3.88 -24.86
CA MET A 487 8.28 4.60 -26.02
C MET A 487 9.45 5.51 -25.63
N ALA A 488 9.33 6.26 -24.53
CA ALA A 488 10.37 7.16 -24.03
C ALA A 488 11.64 6.38 -23.64
N ILE A 489 11.48 5.24 -22.95
CA ILE A 489 12.57 4.31 -22.61
C ILE A 489 13.26 3.78 -23.88
N GLY A 490 12.49 3.29 -24.85
CA GLY A 490 13.04 2.74 -26.07
C GLY A 490 13.84 3.76 -26.88
N ASN A 491 13.33 4.98 -27.00
CA ASN A 491 14.01 6.08 -27.67
C ASN A 491 15.29 6.48 -26.93
N PHE A 492 15.26 6.52 -25.61
CA PHE A 492 16.42 6.81 -24.77
C PHE A 492 17.52 5.76 -24.98
N VAL A 493 17.21 4.48 -24.81
CA VAL A 493 18.19 3.40 -25.01
C VAL A 493 18.81 3.47 -26.40
N LYS A 494 17.99 3.54 -27.46
CA LYS A 494 18.44 3.62 -28.84
C LYS A 494 19.37 4.81 -29.11
N THR A 495 19.08 5.96 -28.54
CA THR A 495 19.90 7.18 -28.76
C THR A 495 21.13 7.21 -27.87
N PHE A 496 21.06 6.71 -26.66
CA PHE A 496 22.15 6.68 -25.70
C PHE A 496 23.23 5.66 -26.13
N GLU A 497 22.82 4.43 -26.50
CA GLU A 497 23.78 3.38 -26.94
C GLU A 497 24.54 3.72 -28.20
N LYS A 498 23.98 4.55 -29.10
CA LYS A 498 24.70 5.03 -30.28
C LYS A 498 25.89 5.90 -29.93
N LYS A 499 25.82 6.66 -28.84
CA LYS A 499 26.87 7.57 -28.39
C LYS A 499 27.79 6.94 -27.34
N SER A 500 27.28 5.99 -26.59
CA SER A 500 27.93 5.28 -25.51
C SER A 500 27.63 3.79 -25.59
N PRO A 501 28.24 3.07 -26.57
CA PRO A 501 27.89 1.65 -26.83
C PRO A 501 28.25 0.74 -25.67
N ASN A 502 29.28 1.06 -24.87
CA ASN A 502 29.67 0.30 -23.70
C ASN A 502 28.82 0.77 -22.47
N THR A 503 27.52 0.50 -22.53
CA THR A 503 26.56 0.81 -21.44
C THR A 503 25.83 -0.45 -21.00
N LEU A 504 25.73 -0.64 -19.68
CA LEU A 504 24.83 -1.62 -19.07
C LEU A 504 23.55 -0.92 -18.62
N PHE A 505 22.42 -1.33 -19.18
CA PHE A 505 21.10 -0.88 -18.76
C PHE A 505 20.45 -1.95 -17.86
N ALA A 506 19.82 -1.49 -16.80
CA ALA A 506 18.98 -2.30 -15.93
C ALA A 506 17.60 -1.64 -15.78
N PHE A 507 16.54 -2.41 -15.89
CA PHE A 507 15.15 -1.92 -15.81
C PHE A 507 14.38 -2.71 -14.77
N THR A 508 13.62 -2.00 -13.94
CA THR A 508 12.66 -2.61 -13.01
C THR A 508 11.47 -1.69 -12.78
N GLY A 509 10.30 -2.25 -12.42
CA GLY A 509 9.24 -1.46 -11.85
C GLY A 509 9.54 -1.16 -10.38
N ASP A 510 9.15 0.02 -9.87
CA ASP A 510 9.31 0.36 -8.47
C ASP A 510 8.39 -0.50 -7.57
N HIS A 511 7.14 -0.66 -7.95
CA HIS A 511 6.17 -1.55 -7.33
C HIS A 511 5.12 -2.02 -8.35
N TYR A 512 4.31 -3.00 -7.96
CA TYR A 512 3.16 -3.43 -8.77
C TYR A 512 2.07 -2.35 -8.76
N GLY A 513 1.32 -2.27 -9.87
CA GLY A 513 0.22 -1.33 -10.03
C GLY A 513 -0.91 -1.58 -9.04
N ARG A 514 -1.80 -0.61 -8.94
CA ARG A 514 -2.99 -0.67 -8.08
C ARG A 514 -4.25 -0.95 -8.87
N ARG A 515 -4.18 -0.80 -10.19
CA ARG A 515 -5.25 -1.02 -11.15
C ARG A 515 -4.77 -1.98 -12.21
N TYR A 516 -5.62 -2.89 -12.62
CA TYR A 516 -5.27 -3.98 -13.53
C TYR A 516 -6.20 -4.00 -14.72
N PHE A 517 -5.64 -4.27 -15.89
CA PHE A 517 -6.40 -4.44 -17.12
C PHE A 517 -7.32 -5.67 -17.05
N ASN A 518 -6.77 -6.78 -16.56
CA ASN A 518 -7.52 -8.02 -16.38
C ASN A 518 -8.52 -7.88 -15.23
N ASN A 519 -9.80 -8.20 -15.49
CA ASN A 519 -10.86 -8.18 -14.47
C ASN A 519 -10.67 -9.22 -13.36
N LYS A 520 -9.83 -10.25 -13.59
CA LYS A 520 -9.49 -11.30 -12.63
C LYS A 520 -7.97 -11.51 -12.61
N PRO A 521 -7.18 -10.52 -12.14
CA PRO A 521 -5.74 -10.67 -12.08
C PRO A 521 -5.38 -11.76 -11.06
N ASN A 522 -4.45 -12.62 -11.43
CA ASN A 522 -3.94 -13.62 -10.50
C ASN A 522 -2.90 -13.03 -9.54
N LEU A 523 -2.47 -13.81 -8.55
CA LEU A 523 -1.56 -13.34 -7.50
C LEU A 523 -0.18 -12.93 -8.06
N TYR A 524 0.27 -13.54 -9.15
CA TYR A 524 1.51 -13.17 -9.85
C TYR A 524 1.37 -11.79 -10.51
N GLU A 525 0.29 -11.53 -11.24
CA GLU A 525 0.00 -10.23 -11.84
C GLU A 525 -0.14 -9.12 -10.76
N LEU A 526 -0.68 -9.47 -9.59
CA LEU A 526 -0.83 -8.58 -8.43
C LEU A 526 0.47 -8.37 -7.62
N SER A 527 1.60 -8.95 -8.06
CA SER A 527 2.76 -9.02 -7.18
C SER A 527 4.09 -8.73 -7.85
N SER A 528 4.23 -9.07 -9.14
CA SER A 528 5.51 -9.07 -9.82
C SER A 528 5.79 -7.78 -10.58
N VAL A 529 7.08 -7.44 -10.64
CA VAL A 529 7.63 -6.38 -11.50
C VAL A 529 8.70 -6.99 -12.42
N PRO A 530 9.03 -6.39 -13.56
CA PRO A 530 10.11 -6.88 -14.41
C PRO A 530 11.48 -6.61 -13.78
N PHE A 531 12.48 -7.46 -14.09
CA PHE A 531 13.88 -7.12 -13.99
C PHE A 531 14.59 -7.53 -15.28
N ILE A 532 15.09 -6.54 -16.02
CA ILE A 532 15.72 -6.73 -17.32
C ILE A 532 17.11 -6.11 -17.29
N LEU A 533 18.11 -6.85 -17.80
CA LEU A 533 19.48 -6.37 -18.00
C LEU A 533 19.77 -6.38 -19.51
N TYR A 534 20.35 -5.30 -20.02
CA TYR A 534 20.68 -5.17 -21.42
C TYR A 534 22.02 -4.45 -21.61
N SER A 535 22.90 -5.04 -22.39
CA SER A 535 24.09 -4.43 -22.94
C SER A 535 24.37 -5.05 -24.31
N GLN A 536 25.06 -4.35 -25.20
CA GLN A 536 25.43 -4.91 -26.50
C GLN A 536 26.40 -6.10 -26.40
N THR A 537 27.10 -6.23 -25.26
CA THR A 537 28.11 -7.28 -25.00
C THR A 537 27.59 -8.41 -24.11
N ILE A 538 26.30 -8.41 -23.75
CA ILE A 538 25.73 -9.42 -22.85
C ILE A 538 25.46 -10.73 -23.62
N GLU A 539 26.00 -11.84 -23.13
CA GLU A 539 25.75 -13.16 -23.69
C GLU A 539 24.63 -13.87 -22.90
N LYS A 540 23.44 -13.92 -23.51
CA LYS A 540 22.23 -14.40 -22.87
C LYS A 540 22.29 -15.87 -22.41
N SER A 541 23.06 -16.69 -23.11
CA SER A 541 23.23 -18.14 -22.80
C SER A 541 23.86 -18.42 -21.44
N HIS A 542 24.52 -17.45 -20.83
CA HIS A 542 25.13 -17.58 -19.50
C HIS A 542 24.17 -17.38 -18.34
N TYR A 543 22.90 -17.05 -18.60
CA TYR A 543 21.95 -16.64 -17.56
C TYR A 543 20.68 -17.48 -17.60
N ASP A 544 20.12 -17.74 -16.42
CA ASP A 544 18.86 -18.42 -16.25
C ASP A 544 17.73 -17.43 -15.93
N GLU A 545 16.89 -17.14 -16.93
CA GLU A 545 15.76 -16.22 -16.81
C GLU A 545 14.65 -16.71 -15.87
N THR A 546 14.67 -17.98 -15.47
CA THR A 546 13.65 -18.59 -14.59
C THR A 546 13.94 -18.37 -13.11
N LYS A 547 15.14 -17.91 -12.76
CA LYS A 547 15.52 -17.63 -11.37
C LYS A 547 14.58 -16.64 -10.71
N VAL A 548 14.34 -16.86 -9.43
CA VAL A 548 13.52 -15.96 -8.60
C VAL A 548 14.41 -14.91 -7.94
N GLY A 549 13.92 -13.66 -7.90
CA GLY A 549 14.65 -12.56 -7.30
C GLY A 549 13.75 -11.41 -6.83
N ASN A 550 14.36 -10.44 -6.21
CA ASN A 550 13.71 -9.19 -5.78
C ASN A 550 14.67 -8.00 -5.95
N HIS A 551 14.21 -6.78 -5.64
CA HIS A 551 15.00 -5.57 -5.77
C HIS A 551 16.37 -5.61 -5.10
N LEU A 552 16.53 -6.35 -3.99
CA LEU A 552 17.81 -6.47 -3.29
C LEU A 552 18.84 -7.29 -4.08
N ASP A 553 18.38 -8.15 -4.99
CA ASP A 553 19.22 -9.00 -5.82
C ASP A 553 19.77 -8.24 -7.05
N MET A 554 19.24 -7.05 -7.38
CA MET A 554 19.67 -6.27 -8.54
C MET A 554 21.11 -5.77 -8.41
N PHE A 555 21.44 -5.18 -7.27
CA PHE A 555 22.76 -4.62 -7.03
C PHE A 555 23.87 -5.69 -7.05
N PRO A 556 23.79 -6.80 -6.27
CA PRO A 556 24.80 -7.87 -6.37
C PRO A 556 24.88 -8.48 -7.78
N THR A 557 23.76 -8.58 -8.50
CA THR A 557 23.76 -9.03 -9.90
C THR A 557 24.57 -8.09 -10.80
N ILE A 558 24.39 -6.78 -10.67
CA ILE A 558 25.15 -5.78 -11.43
C ILE A 558 26.63 -5.81 -11.04
N VAL A 559 26.94 -5.90 -9.74
CA VAL A 559 28.33 -5.94 -9.25
C VAL A 559 29.07 -7.16 -9.82
N GLU A 560 28.47 -8.34 -9.76
CA GLU A 560 29.09 -9.57 -10.29
C GLU A 560 29.32 -9.52 -11.81
N MET A 561 28.54 -8.71 -12.55
CA MET A 561 28.77 -8.50 -13.97
C MET A 561 30.02 -7.66 -14.24
N VAL A 562 30.31 -6.66 -13.40
CA VAL A 562 31.28 -5.58 -13.74
C VAL A 562 32.51 -5.51 -12.83
N ALA A 563 32.44 -6.09 -11.63
CA ALA A 563 33.49 -5.99 -10.63
C ALA A 563 34.68 -6.91 -10.92
N PRO A 564 35.91 -6.51 -10.58
CA PRO A 564 37.03 -7.42 -10.63
C PRO A 564 36.90 -8.54 -9.59
N LYS A 565 37.58 -9.65 -9.85
CA LYS A 565 37.66 -10.79 -8.92
C LYS A 565 38.14 -10.31 -7.53
N ASN A 566 37.52 -10.84 -6.48
CA ASN A 566 37.77 -10.52 -5.07
C ASN A 566 37.38 -9.09 -4.66
N PHE A 567 36.60 -8.38 -5.47
CA PHE A 567 35.99 -7.14 -5.00
C PHE A 567 34.97 -7.45 -3.88
N SER A 568 35.19 -6.84 -2.71
CA SER A 568 34.33 -7.05 -1.53
C SER A 568 33.19 -6.05 -1.50
N TYR A 569 31.96 -6.53 -1.36
CA TYR A 569 30.78 -5.69 -1.26
C TYR A 569 29.77 -6.25 -0.25
N LYS A 570 28.87 -5.40 0.27
CA LYS A 570 27.84 -5.79 1.23
C LYS A 570 26.46 -5.78 0.58
N SER A 571 25.67 -6.86 0.77
CA SER A 571 24.32 -6.99 0.25
C SER A 571 23.47 -7.93 1.08
N PHE A 572 22.17 -7.60 1.24
CA PHE A 572 21.14 -8.55 1.69
C PHE A 572 20.65 -9.48 0.56
N GLY A 573 20.80 -9.05 -0.68
CA GLY A 573 20.47 -9.82 -1.86
C GLY A 573 21.63 -10.69 -2.33
N ASN A 574 21.36 -11.57 -3.30
CA ASN A 574 22.33 -12.44 -3.95
C ASN A 574 22.32 -12.20 -5.46
N ALA A 575 23.46 -12.41 -6.10
CA ALA A 575 23.53 -12.32 -7.56
C ALA A 575 22.69 -13.42 -8.22
N MET A 576 21.87 -13.03 -9.21
CA MET A 576 20.96 -13.95 -9.88
C MET A 576 21.62 -14.80 -10.97
N MET A 577 22.91 -14.68 -11.19
CA MET A 577 23.65 -15.36 -12.27
C MET A 577 24.24 -16.69 -11.87
N PHE A 578 24.48 -16.91 -10.56
CA PHE A 578 25.13 -18.11 -10.11
C PHE A 578 24.15 -19.25 -9.87
N LYS A 579 24.66 -20.51 -9.98
CA LYS A 579 23.85 -21.73 -9.91
C LYS A 579 23.21 -22.05 -8.56
N GLU A 580 23.51 -21.28 -7.52
CA GLU A 580 22.82 -21.48 -6.22
C GLU A 580 21.33 -21.30 -6.40
N GLU A 581 20.57 -22.35 -6.16
CA GLU A 581 19.13 -22.37 -6.27
C GLU A 581 18.52 -21.51 -5.16
N LYS A 582 18.24 -20.27 -5.47
CA LYS A 582 17.34 -19.47 -4.64
C LYS A 582 15.92 -19.99 -4.89
N ALA A 583 15.51 -20.99 -4.10
CA ALA A 583 14.21 -21.63 -4.26
C ALA A 583 13.05 -20.65 -3.98
N ILE A 584 13.30 -19.56 -3.21
CA ILE A 584 12.27 -18.58 -2.84
C ILE A 584 12.87 -17.18 -2.59
N THR A 585 12.14 -16.16 -2.99
CA THR A 585 12.46 -14.76 -2.71
C THR A 585 11.32 -14.06 -1.95
N PHE A 586 11.62 -12.91 -1.32
CA PHE A 586 10.68 -12.20 -0.46
C PHE A 586 10.60 -10.71 -0.83
N GLY A 587 9.37 -10.21 -1.00
CA GLY A 587 9.03 -8.80 -0.95
C GLY A 587 8.20 -8.48 0.29
N TYR A 588 7.73 -7.24 0.44
CA TYR A 588 6.91 -6.88 1.58
C TYR A 588 5.57 -7.64 1.59
N LYS A 589 5.38 -8.49 2.61
CA LYS A 589 4.20 -9.37 2.77
C LYS A 589 3.98 -10.36 1.63
N LYS A 590 5.02 -10.65 0.86
CA LYS A 590 4.95 -11.56 -0.27
C LYS A 590 6.18 -12.46 -0.32
N ALA A 591 5.99 -13.64 -0.91
CA ALA A 591 7.08 -14.50 -1.31
C ALA A 591 6.79 -15.06 -2.70
N LEU A 592 7.83 -15.41 -3.44
CA LEU A 592 7.76 -15.98 -4.79
C LEU A 592 8.76 -17.13 -4.88
N SER A 593 8.27 -18.26 -5.40
CA SER A 593 9.11 -19.36 -5.87
C SER A 593 8.91 -19.57 -7.37
N THR A 594 9.64 -20.47 -7.97
CA THR A 594 9.41 -20.88 -9.37
C THR A 594 8.03 -21.51 -9.59
N GLU A 595 7.39 -22.03 -8.54
CA GLU A 595 6.11 -22.75 -8.61
C GLU A 595 4.92 -21.94 -8.13
N ALA A 596 5.11 -20.99 -7.18
CA ALA A 596 4.00 -20.35 -6.51
C ALA A 596 4.30 -18.92 -6.05
N VAL A 597 3.24 -18.13 -5.95
CA VAL A 597 3.23 -16.81 -5.29
C VAL A 597 2.49 -16.93 -3.96
N TYR A 598 3.07 -16.35 -2.92
CA TYR A 598 2.52 -16.37 -1.57
C TYR A 598 2.28 -14.93 -1.10
N LYS A 599 1.11 -14.65 -0.54
CA LYS A 599 0.84 -13.42 0.20
C LYS A 599 0.81 -13.73 1.68
N ILE A 600 1.73 -13.14 2.43
CA ILE A 600 1.97 -13.44 3.84
C ILE A 600 1.28 -12.37 4.69
N GLU A 601 0.35 -12.77 5.55
CA GLU A 601 -0.29 -11.88 6.50
C GLU A 601 -0.01 -12.33 7.93
N LYS A 602 0.76 -11.51 8.65
CA LYS A 602 1.14 -11.81 10.04
C LYS A 602 -0.08 -12.11 10.90
N ASN A 603 -0.08 -13.26 11.59
CA ASN A 603 -1.15 -13.74 12.50
C ASN A 603 -2.51 -13.99 11.81
N LYS A 604 -2.56 -14.16 10.49
CA LYS A 604 -3.81 -14.32 9.75
C LYS A 604 -3.82 -15.56 8.87
N GLY A 605 -2.85 -15.68 7.97
CA GLY A 605 -2.78 -16.77 7.04
C GLY A 605 -1.84 -16.50 5.88
N ILE A 606 -1.81 -17.44 4.95
CA ILE A 606 -1.05 -17.36 3.71
C ILE A 606 -1.98 -17.63 2.53
N SER A 607 -2.05 -16.68 1.60
CA SER A 607 -2.70 -16.86 0.30
C SER A 607 -1.69 -17.42 -0.69
N ILE A 608 -2.07 -18.44 -1.45
CA ILE A 608 -1.19 -19.17 -2.37
C ILE A 608 -1.84 -19.19 -3.75
N TRP A 609 -1.08 -18.85 -4.78
CA TRP A 609 -1.43 -19.06 -6.18
C TRP A 609 -0.40 -19.99 -6.81
N LYS A 610 -0.86 -21.19 -7.19
CA LYS A 610 -0.07 -22.25 -7.81
C LYS A 610 -0.93 -22.93 -8.90
N ASP A 611 -0.34 -23.29 -10.03
CA ASP A 611 -1.01 -24.00 -11.13
C ASP A 611 -2.35 -23.34 -11.56
N ASN A 612 -2.39 -22.00 -11.63
CA ASN A 612 -3.58 -21.21 -11.89
C ASN A 612 -4.71 -21.37 -10.85
N ARG A 613 -4.41 -21.90 -9.67
CA ARG A 613 -5.34 -22.06 -8.56
C ARG A 613 -4.98 -21.15 -7.40
N TYR A 614 -5.99 -20.56 -6.81
CA TYR A 614 -5.87 -19.79 -5.59
C TYR A 614 -6.34 -20.59 -4.39
N SER A 615 -5.58 -20.57 -3.31
CA SER A 615 -5.96 -21.11 -2.01
C SER A 615 -5.57 -20.17 -0.89
N PHE A 616 -6.27 -20.27 0.23
CA PHE A 616 -5.96 -19.51 1.45
C PHE A 616 -5.86 -20.47 2.65
N VAL A 617 -4.76 -20.38 3.39
CA VAL A 617 -4.54 -21.16 4.62
C VAL A 617 -4.63 -20.20 5.81
N ASN A 618 -5.69 -20.34 6.63
CA ASN A 618 -5.88 -19.56 7.85
C ASN A 618 -5.15 -20.21 9.02
N LYS A 619 -4.23 -19.49 9.66
CA LYS A 619 -3.41 -19.99 10.79
C LYS A 619 -4.22 -20.33 12.05
N ASP A 620 -5.34 -19.65 12.26
CA ASP A 620 -6.19 -19.89 13.43
C ASP A 620 -7.07 -21.14 13.25
N MET A 621 -7.31 -21.57 12.00
CA MET A 621 -8.15 -22.71 11.68
C MET A 621 -7.35 -23.96 11.29
N VAL A 622 -6.15 -23.77 10.73
CA VAL A 622 -5.29 -24.87 10.24
C VAL A 622 -3.86 -24.64 10.69
N LYS A 623 -3.22 -25.65 11.23
CA LYS A 623 -1.78 -25.62 11.53
C LYS A 623 -1.03 -25.57 10.19
N LEU A 624 -0.14 -24.55 10.01
CA LEU A 624 0.69 -24.47 8.81
C LEU A 624 1.55 -25.73 8.69
N ASP A 625 1.64 -26.28 7.48
CA ASP A 625 2.60 -27.34 7.18
C ASP A 625 4.06 -26.84 7.31
N LYS A 626 5.02 -27.78 7.31
CA LYS A 626 6.44 -27.45 7.47
C LYS A 626 6.97 -26.47 6.42
N PRO A 627 6.66 -26.61 5.11
CA PRO A 627 7.09 -25.65 4.09
C PRO A 627 6.56 -24.23 4.31
N LEU A 628 5.25 -24.07 4.55
CA LEU A 628 4.65 -22.76 4.78
C LEU A 628 5.16 -22.10 6.06
N LYS A 629 5.39 -22.89 7.09
CA LYS A 629 6.00 -22.40 8.34
C LYS A 629 7.42 -21.90 8.12
N LYS A 630 8.24 -22.61 7.33
CA LYS A 630 9.59 -22.18 6.95
C LYS A 630 9.58 -20.86 6.18
N ILE A 631 8.64 -20.69 5.23
CA ILE A 631 8.47 -19.43 4.48
C ILE A 631 8.16 -18.28 5.44
N GLU A 632 7.23 -18.49 6.36
CA GLU A 632 6.85 -17.47 7.35
C GLU A 632 8.02 -17.09 8.27
N ASP A 633 8.72 -18.08 8.81
CA ASP A 633 9.83 -17.85 9.75
C ASP A 633 11.00 -17.15 9.05
N THR A 634 11.33 -17.52 7.81
CA THR A 634 12.36 -16.85 7.01
C THR A 634 11.98 -15.40 6.73
N TYR A 635 10.72 -15.15 6.31
CA TYR A 635 10.21 -13.81 6.11
C TYR A 635 10.29 -12.95 7.39
N GLN A 636 9.86 -13.49 8.54
CA GLN A 636 9.91 -12.77 9.82
C GLN A 636 11.34 -12.43 10.23
N ASN A 637 12.27 -13.37 10.06
CA ASN A 637 13.68 -13.15 10.36
C ASN A 637 14.26 -12.03 9.49
N MET A 638 14.06 -12.09 8.19
CA MET A 638 14.57 -11.08 7.25
C MET A 638 14.01 -9.68 7.58
N MET A 639 12.69 -9.58 7.81
CA MET A 639 12.05 -8.31 8.16
C MET A 639 12.47 -7.80 9.53
N GLY A 640 12.67 -8.70 10.48
CA GLY A 640 13.13 -8.36 11.83
C GLY A 640 14.54 -7.80 11.83
N LEU A 641 15.45 -8.38 11.07
CA LEU A 641 16.82 -7.92 10.91
C LEU A 641 16.86 -6.55 10.22
N SER A 642 16.10 -6.39 9.14
CA SER A 642 15.99 -5.10 8.46
C SER A 642 15.44 -4.02 9.39
N TRP A 643 14.42 -4.34 10.21
CA TRP A 643 13.86 -3.41 11.17
C TRP A 643 14.90 -2.99 12.23
N GLU A 644 15.67 -3.93 12.78
CA GLU A 644 16.76 -3.65 13.74
C GLU A 644 17.79 -2.70 13.11
N THR A 645 18.22 -2.96 11.88
CA THR A 645 19.17 -2.12 11.15
C THR A 645 18.60 -0.72 10.94
N THR A 646 17.36 -0.62 10.44
CA THR A 646 16.69 0.65 10.13
C THR A 646 16.47 1.53 11.39
N ILE A 647 16.05 0.94 12.51
CA ILE A 647 15.67 1.72 13.71
C ILE A 647 16.86 1.99 14.63
N ASN A 648 17.82 1.08 14.71
CA ASN A 648 18.98 1.20 15.62
C ASN A 648 20.17 1.95 14.99
N ASN A 649 19.98 2.64 13.87
CA ASN A 649 20.98 3.54 13.28
C ASN A 649 22.34 2.88 13.05
N ASN A 650 22.40 1.82 12.29
CA ASN A 650 23.64 1.15 11.86
C ASN A 650 24.54 0.60 12.99
N LYS A 651 24.18 0.71 14.27
CA LYS A 651 24.98 0.16 15.37
C LYS A 651 25.20 -1.35 15.25
N THR A 652 24.33 -2.03 14.51
CA THR A 652 24.40 -3.48 14.29
C THR A 652 25.34 -3.87 13.14
N LEU A 653 25.51 -2.99 12.14
CA LEU A 653 26.37 -3.20 10.96
C LEU A 653 27.74 -2.52 11.06
N GLN A 654 27.93 -1.62 12.04
CA GLN A 654 29.18 -0.89 12.25
C GLN A 654 30.15 -1.58 13.23
N LYS A 655 29.69 -2.63 13.94
CA LYS A 655 30.58 -3.43 14.79
C LYS A 655 31.26 -4.49 13.92
N ASN A 656 32.30 -4.06 13.21
CA ASN A 656 33.52 -4.80 12.82
C ASN A 656 34.37 -3.95 11.89
#